data_f4de6db29c030a0ed9b50f023863f33d
#
_entry.id   f4de6db29c030a0ed9b50f023863f33d
#
_cell.length_a   1.000
_cell.length_b   1.000
_cell.length_c   1.000
_cell.angle_alpha   90.00
_cell.angle_beta   90.00
_cell.angle_gamma   90.00
#
_symmetry.space_group_name_H-M   'P 1'
#
loop_
_entity.id
_entity.type
_entity.pdbx_description
1 polymer ?
#
loop_
_entity_poly.entity_id
_entity_poly.type
_entity_poly.pdbx_seq_one_letter_code
_entity_poly.pdbx_strand_id
1 'polypeptide(L)'
;MAQFIPSIEKIKQFRVQPTEGEWRLLHFLESALDDRFEVYFNPFLNGDRPDVVIMRKEGGVMIIEVKDWDLSLYTVDDRKHWHLRYPQNQGEANAYIKSPVDQAYKYKENLFDFHIPGLLELKIKDIKNFNFVTCAVYFHNASKKQVDNLLVTPFAKERGYQNFLKWNVDLIGKDTLNIKDFNDILYNRYLLMKKPSLYFTDELYQSFHQHLAPTKHLLTDAEDIQYSPDQKKLIFDDTSTSWRVKGVVGSGKTTVLAAKAVESCKRVLTEGREPRILILTYNITLKNFIRDKLSRVRGDFEWRYFTILNYHSFIGTMMNELGISFVLPDKMPDETNRAYMKRISEYLNKNYYSNRDLFKGYEEKIEKYDAIYIDEIQDYIRDIVRGYFLRPDGEYYLFGDVKQNIYSRQVSQKDVSTNIIGAPRKLSTSFRMDMKVRELAVGFQNVYFSDKYDIDTLVSPEDQGSLFTRDELQKGTIRYINLSLPDPVIALNTIISGNIGNKENKNINPNDITILGSSIDLLKKFDAYYRYKGNTKTASMFETYDLMFIRHLNYFPEGNAPIWVNELSMVIKVDVNDKKRRARANQIIGGFLARYELYREYAGTFGQILEALARRYKFDFADFLKVLTKHEEEYLQFRNKVFDKDSDYSDIRENKKLNFYMNTGTIKISTIHSFKGWESEVVFLLLEKKNEGEKAFDELLYTGLTRTRSNLVVINLGNQEYHERMKKLIETYK
;
A
#
# COMPACT_ATOMS: atom_id res chain seq x y z
N MET A 1 -2.26 -7.48 32.88
CA MET A 1 -2.40 -6.20 32.18
C MET A 1 -2.39 -6.48 30.68
N ALA A 2 -3.17 -5.75 29.90
CA ALA A 2 -3.20 -5.88 28.45
C ALA A 2 -1.84 -5.58 27.81
N GLN A 3 -1.58 -6.14 26.65
CA GLN A 3 -0.38 -5.85 25.86
C GLN A 3 -0.62 -4.61 24.99
N PHE A 4 0.13 -3.52 25.23
CA PHE A 4 0.05 -2.30 24.43
C PHE A 4 1.04 -2.32 23.28
N ILE A 5 0.58 -1.92 22.10
CA ILE A 5 1.36 -1.87 20.86
C ILE A 5 1.13 -0.50 20.17
N PRO A 6 2.11 0.43 20.20
CA PRO A 6 3.37 0.40 20.96
C PRO A 6 3.15 0.41 22.48
N SER A 7 4.20 0.10 23.26
CA SER A 7 4.10 0.17 24.73
C SER A 7 3.81 1.61 25.22
N ILE A 8 3.23 1.75 26.39
CA ILE A 8 2.92 3.07 26.98
C ILE A 8 4.19 3.93 27.10
N GLU A 9 5.34 3.33 27.44
CA GLU A 9 6.65 4.02 27.51
C GLU A 9 7.05 4.60 26.16
N LYS A 10 6.81 3.86 25.08
CA LYS A 10 7.07 4.32 23.71
C LYS A 10 6.09 5.41 23.29
N ILE A 11 4.81 5.29 23.65
CA ILE A 11 3.80 6.31 23.34
C ILE A 11 4.16 7.65 24.01
N LYS A 12 4.71 7.63 25.23
CA LYS A 12 5.21 8.85 25.92
C LYS A 12 6.35 9.53 25.18
N GLN A 13 7.08 8.82 24.32
CA GLN A 13 8.20 9.35 23.52
C GLN A 13 7.72 9.92 22.17
N PHE A 14 6.47 9.81 21.83
CA PHE A 14 5.96 10.36 20.58
C PHE A 14 6.05 11.87 20.56
N ARG A 15 6.51 12.43 19.45
CA ARG A 15 6.60 13.87 19.25
C ARG A 15 5.26 14.57 19.37
N VAL A 16 4.23 13.97 18.75
CA VAL A 16 2.86 14.41 18.92
C VAL A 16 2.23 13.52 19.97
N GLN A 17 2.14 14.07 21.16
CA GLN A 17 1.55 13.38 22.28
C GLN A 17 0.08 13.04 21.98
N PRO A 18 -0.43 11.93 22.50
CA PRO A 18 -1.87 11.69 22.54
C PRO A 18 -2.63 12.86 23.12
N THR A 19 -3.85 13.10 22.64
CA THR A 19 -4.75 14.07 23.22
C THR A 19 -5.10 13.70 24.67
N GLU A 20 -5.72 14.60 25.41
CA GLU A 20 -6.14 14.34 26.78
C GLU A 20 -7.12 13.17 26.86
N GLY A 21 -8.07 13.09 25.93
CA GLY A 21 -9.01 11.99 25.82
C GLY A 21 -8.37 10.67 25.45
N GLU A 22 -7.40 10.68 24.52
CA GLU A 22 -6.64 9.47 24.16
C GLU A 22 -5.82 8.97 25.36
N TRP A 23 -5.11 9.85 26.09
CA TRP A 23 -4.39 9.49 27.32
C TRP A 23 -5.33 8.93 28.39
N ARG A 24 -6.47 9.57 28.58
CA ARG A 24 -7.46 9.09 29.53
C ARG A 24 -7.95 7.68 29.21
N LEU A 25 -8.21 7.42 27.90
CA LEU A 25 -8.61 6.10 27.43
C LEU A 25 -7.48 5.07 27.61
N LEU A 26 -6.25 5.38 27.22
CA LEU A 26 -5.11 4.46 27.34
C LEU A 26 -4.87 4.05 28.79
N HIS A 27 -4.82 4.97 29.74
CA HIS A 27 -4.66 4.67 31.16
C HIS A 27 -5.84 3.90 31.75
N PHE A 28 -7.07 4.19 31.27
CA PHE A 28 -8.23 3.41 31.64
C PHE A 28 -8.10 1.96 31.19
N LEU A 29 -7.73 1.74 29.91
CA LEU A 29 -7.57 0.40 29.34
C LEU A 29 -6.44 -0.40 30.01
N GLU A 30 -5.36 0.25 30.43
CA GLU A 30 -4.26 -0.36 31.18
C GLU A 30 -4.76 -0.96 32.52
N SER A 31 -5.70 -0.29 33.17
CA SER A 31 -6.29 -0.75 34.47
C SER A 31 -7.45 -1.71 34.27
N ALA A 32 -8.22 -1.60 33.19
CA ALA A 32 -9.48 -2.31 32.99
C ALA A 32 -9.32 -3.65 32.24
N LEU A 33 -8.26 -3.81 31.43
CA LEU A 33 -8.07 -5.00 30.59
C LEU A 33 -6.99 -5.94 31.14
N ASP A 34 -7.25 -7.23 31.05
CA ASP A 34 -6.30 -8.27 31.44
C ASP A 34 -5.33 -8.64 30.28
N ASP A 35 -4.45 -9.61 30.54
CA ASP A 35 -3.39 -10.09 29.62
C ASP A 35 -3.90 -10.82 28.38
N ARG A 36 -5.20 -11.08 28.27
CA ARG A 36 -5.83 -11.66 27.08
C ARG A 36 -6.10 -10.63 25.99
N PHE A 37 -5.93 -9.33 26.30
CA PHE A 37 -6.19 -8.25 25.38
C PHE A 37 -4.90 -7.63 24.84
N GLU A 38 -4.96 -7.26 23.59
CA GLU A 38 -3.98 -6.42 22.89
C GLU A 38 -4.63 -5.07 22.60
N VAL A 39 -3.91 -3.99 22.88
CA VAL A 39 -4.33 -2.61 22.65
C VAL A 39 -3.38 -1.95 21.65
N TYR A 40 -3.88 -1.61 20.49
CA TYR A 40 -3.14 -0.95 19.44
C TYR A 40 -3.48 0.53 19.43
N PHE A 41 -2.49 1.37 19.67
CA PHE A 41 -2.66 2.82 19.64
C PHE A 41 -2.27 3.39 18.27
N ASN A 42 -3.19 4.13 17.67
CA ASN A 42 -3.01 4.75 16.36
C ASN A 42 -2.47 3.78 15.27
N PRO A 43 -3.00 2.54 15.15
CA PRO A 43 -2.50 1.61 14.16
C PRO A 43 -2.71 2.17 12.77
N PHE A 44 -1.72 1.95 11.90
CA PHE A 44 -1.78 2.40 10.54
C PHE A 44 -2.39 1.32 9.64
N LEU A 45 -3.58 1.59 9.11
CA LEU A 45 -4.33 0.69 8.24
C LEU A 45 -4.47 1.31 6.84
N ASN A 46 -3.35 1.41 6.11
CA ASN A 46 -3.33 1.81 4.70
C ASN A 46 -4.11 3.11 4.37
N GLY A 47 -3.94 4.12 5.21
CA GLY A 47 -4.62 5.42 5.09
C GLY A 47 -5.72 5.64 6.11
N ASP A 48 -6.21 4.59 6.76
CA ASP A 48 -7.05 4.71 7.94
C ASP A 48 -6.19 4.74 9.21
N ARG A 49 -6.61 5.51 10.18
CA ARG A 49 -5.92 5.66 11.46
C ARG A 49 -6.94 5.75 12.59
N PRO A 50 -7.49 4.61 13.03
CA PRO A 50 -8.31 4.61 14.24
C PRO A 50 -7.45 4.96 15.45
N ASP A 51 -8.02 5.70 16.40
CA ASP A 51 -7.27 6.15 17.57
C ASP A 51 -6.82 4.97 18.44
N VAL A 52 -7.72 4.03 18.71
CA VAL A 52 -7.42 2.81 19.48
C VAL A 52 -8.13 1.61 18.86
N VAL A 53 -7.43 0.48 18.78
CA VAL A 53 -8.03 -0.82 18.46
C VAL A 53 -7.74 -1.80 19.58
N ILE A 54 -8.77 -2.44 20.11
CA ILE A 54 -8.65 -3.50 21.11
C ILE A 54 -8.90 -4.83 20.41
N MET A 55 -8.04 -5.80 20.62
CA MET A 55 -8.21 -7.16 20.12
C MET A 55 -8.09 -8.17 21.23
N ARG A 56 -8.92 -9.19 21.20
CA ARG A 56 -8.82 -10.36 22.07
C ARG A 56 -8.84 -11.62 21.23
N LYS A 57 -7.84 -12.46 21.44
CA LYS A 57 -7.79 -13.79 20.84
C LYS A 57 -9.07 -14.56 21.21
N GLU A 58 -9.67 -15.27 20.26
CA GLU A 58 -10.93 -16.00 20.42
C GLU A 58 -12.16 -15.15 20.80
N GLY A 59 -12.03 -13.84 20.82
CA GLY A 59 -13.12 -12.90 21.12
C GLY A 59 -13.55 -12.09 19.90
N GLY A 60 -12.72 -11.13 19.50
CA GLY A 60 -12.99 -10.22 18.40
C GLY A 60 -12.14 -8.95 18.47
N VAL A 61 -12.58 -7.94 17.75
CA VAL A 61 -11.87 -6.65 17.60
C VAL A 61 -12.85 -5.51 17.89
N MET A 62 -12.40 -4.48 18.61
CA MET A 62 -13.15 -3.24 18.81
C MET A 62 -12.29 -2.04 18.39
N ILE A 63 -12.85 -1.21 17.52
CA ILE A 63 -12.28 0.07 17.11
C ILE A 63 -12.89 1.15 18.00
N ILE A 64 -12.05 2.00 18.61
CA ILE A 64 -12.50 3.13 19.43
C ILE A 64 -11.95 4.41 18.82
N GLU A 65 -12.85 5.31 18.47
CA GLU A 65 -12.53 6.68 18.06
C GLU A 65 -12.69 7.61 19.26
N VAL A 66 -11.76 8.52 19.46
CA VAL A 66 -11.75 9.46 20.60
C VAL A 66 -12.01 10.88 20.13
N LYS A 67 -12.84 11.62 20.83
CA LYS A 67 -13.12 13.03 20.54
C LYS A 67 -13.09 13.86 21.83
N ASP A 68 -12.20 14.84 21.85
CA ASP A 68 -12.07 15.83 22.92
C ASP A 68 -12.96 17.06 22.67
N TRP A 69 -14.08 16.86 21.98
CA TRP A 69 -14.97 17.92 21.54
C TRP A 69 -15.89 18.42 22.67
N ASP A 70 -16.07 19.71 22.75
CA ASP A 70 -17.18 20.30 23.51
C ASP A 70 -18.46 20.20 22.66
N LEU A 71 -19.33 19.24 22.98
CA LEU A 71 -20.54 19.00 22.20
C LEU A 71 -21.55 20.15 22.21
N SER A 72 -21.40 21.14 23.08
CA SER A 72 -22.24 22.35 23.06
C SER A 72 -22.02 23.21 21.79
N LEU A 73 -20.88 23.06 21.16
CA LEU A 73 -20.50 23.76 19.92
C LEU A 73 -20.97 23.04 18.64
N TYR A 74 -21.60 21.88 18.78
CA TYR A 74 -21.97 21.06 17.62
C TYR A 74 -23.49 20.87 17.51
N THR A 75 -23.94 20.70 16.28
CA THR A 75 -25.31 20.25 15.94
C THR A 75 -25.26 19.13 14.93
N VAL A 76 -26.28 18.31 14.93
CA VAL A 76 -26.46 17.22 13.96
C VAL A 76 -27.81 17.44 13.26
N ASP A 77 -27.80 17.51 11.93
CA ASP A 77 -29.00 17.70 11.13
C ASP A 77 -29.79 16.39 10.92
N ASP A 78 -30.95 16.46 10.27
CA ASP A 78 -31.80 15.30 9.98
C ASP A 78 -31.11 14.26 9.09
N ARG A 79 -30.09 14.65 8.34
CA ARG A 79 -29.24 13.75 7.52
C ARG A 79 -28.05 13.19 8.26
N LYS A 80 -27.92 13.48 9.57
CA LYS A 80 -26.83 13.08 10.48
C LYS A 80 -25.48 13.74 10.14
N HIS A 81 -25.51 14.87 9.42
CA HIS A 81 -24.33 15.66 9.20
C HIS A 81 -24.02 16.51 10.42
N TRP A 82 -22.76 16.60 10.76
CA TRP A 82 -22.27 17.39 11.89
C TRP A 82 -21.91 18.80 11.43
N HIS A 83 -22.32 19.78 12.21
CA HIS A 83 -22.06 21.19 11.96
C HIS A 83 -21.51 21.85 13.22
N LEU A 84 -20.46 22.69 13.05
CA LEU A 84 -19.89 23.50 14.11
C LEU A 84 -20.65 24.83 14.20
N ARG A 85 -21.11 25.20 15.40
CA ARG A 85 -21.70 26.50 15.68
C ARG A 85 -20.61 27.52 15.96
N TYR A 86 -20.43 28.52 15.14
CA TYR A 86 -19.56 29.65 15.43
C TYR A 86 -20.31 30.70 16.24
N PRO A 87 -19.84 31.12 17.44
CA PRO A 87 -20.55 32.05 18.31
C PRO A 87 -20.66 33.48 17.78
N GLN A 88 -19.96 33.89 16.73
CA GLN A 88 -19.77 35.28 16.35
C GLN A 88 -20.13 35.73 14.94
N ASN A 89 -20.66 34.87 14.06
CA ASN A 89 -21.08 35.32 12.73
C ASN A 89 -22.56 35.03 12.49
N GLN A 90 -23.34 36.08 12.48
CA GLN A 90 -24.67 36.15 11.84
C GLN A 90 -24.46 36.12 10.31
N GLY A 91 -24.48 34.96 9.72
CA GLY A 91 -24.40 34.78 8.29
C GLY A 91 -23.48 33.63 7.91
N GLU A 92 -24.07 32.49 7.62
CA GLU A 92 -23.65 31.43 6.70
C GLU A 92 -22.20 30.97 6.74
N ALA A 93 -21.96 29.90 7.39
CA ALA A 93 -21.40 28.63 6.92
C ALA A 93 -21.21 27.72 8.12
N ASN A 94 -22.19 26.89 8.40
CA ASN A 94 -21.99 25.71 9.25
C ASN A 94 -20.92 24.84 8.57
N ALA A 95 -19.70 24.89 9.06
CA ALA A 95 -18.65 24.03 8.53
C ALA A 95 -19.07 22.59 8.71
N TYR A 96 -19.17 21.86 7.61
CA TYR A 96 -19.47 20.43 7.60
C TYR A 96 -18.29 19.68 8.23
N ILE A 97 -18.56 18.87 9.25
CA ILE A 97 -17.57 18.08 9.95
C ILE A 97 -17.91 16.61 9.80
N LYS A 98 -16.89 15.77 9.60
CA LYS A 98 -17.06 14.33 9.49
C LYS A 98 -17.62 13.76 10.80
N SER A 99 -18.70 13.00 10.70
CA SER A 99 -19.31 12.31 11.84
C SER A 99 -18.31 11.33 12.48
N PRO A 100 -18.06 11.41 13.80
CA PRO A 100 -17.22 10.42 14.49
C PRO A 100 -17.80 8.99 14.43
N VAL A 101 -19.11 8.89 14.43
CA VAL A 101 -19.82 7.61 14.30
C VAL A 101 -19.58 6.99 12.93
N ASP A 102 -19.74 7.78 11.87
CA ASP A 102 -19.46 7.32 10.49
C ASP A 102 -17.98 7.05 10.29
N GLN A 103 -17.10 7.79 10.95
CA GLN A 103 -15.66 7.57 10.90
C GLN A 103 -15.29 6.20 11.48
N ALA A 104 -15.73 5.90 12.69
CA ALA A 104 -15.47 4.62 13.34
C ALA A 104 -16.06 3.44 12.55
N TYR A 105 -17.29 3.61 12.04
CA TYR A 105 -17.94 2.59 11.22
C TYR A 105 -17.26 2.38 9.88
N LYS A 106 -16.77 3.44 9.25
CA LYS A 106 -16.00 3.37 8.00
C LYS A 106 -14.70 2.58 8.16
N TYR A 107 -14.00 2.72 9.28
CA TYR A 107 -12.84 1.89 9.57
C TYR A 107 -13.20 0.39 9.62
N LYS A 108 -14.34 0.06 10.25
CA LYS A 108 -14.85 -1.32 10.26
C LYS A 108 -15.13 -1.83 8.84
N GLU A 109 -15.83 -1.03 8.01
CA GLU A 109 -16.09 -1.40 6.61
C GLU A 109 -14.78 -1.62 5.85
N ASN A 110 -13.83 -0.70 5.97
CA ASN A 110 -12.56 -0.77 5.28
C ASN A 110 -11.71 -1.98 5.71
N LEU A 111 -11.76 -2.38 6.99
CA LEU A 111 -11.15 -3.64 7.44
C LEU A 111 -11.69 -4.84 6.68
N PHE A 112 -13.01 -4.90 6.47
CA PHE A 112 -13.65 -6.01 5.76
C PHE A 112 -13.44 -5.93 4.25
N ASP A 113 -13.57 -4.76 3.66
CA ASP A 113 -13.62 -4.62 2.21
C ASP A 113 -12.23 -4.53 1.59
N PHE A 114 -11.22 -4.00 2.34
CA PHE A 114 -9.91 -3.68 1.77
C PHE A 114 -8.71 -4.20 2.56
N HIS A 115 -8.74 -4.13 3.91
CA HIS A 115 -7.51 -4.30 4.67
C HIS A 115 -7.20 -5.74 5.01
N ILE A 116 -8.16 -6.48 5.54
CA ILE A 116 -7.92 -7.88 5.96
C ILE A 116 -8.37 -8.85 4.89
N PRO A 117 -7.44 -9.55 4.22
CA PRO A 117 -7.79 -10.48 3.16
C PRO A 117 -8.74 -11.59 3.63
N GLY A 118 -9.77 -11.87 2.84
CA GLY A 118 -10.76 -12.92 3.13
C GLY A 118 -11.91 -12.50 4.03
N LEU A 119 -11.87 -11.30 4.65
CA LEU A 119 -13.01 -10.83 5.46
C LEU A 119 -14.23 -10.51 4.61
N LEU A 120 -14.06 -9.90 3.45
CA LEU A 120 -15.15 -9.64 2.53
C LEU A 120 -15.88 -10.93 2.14
N GLU A 121 -15.13 -11.99 1.83
CA GLU A 121 -15.69 -13.31 1.52
C GLU A 121 -16.48 -13.90 2.70
N LEU A 122 -15.96 -13.75 3.92
CA LEU A 122 -16.66 -14.20 5.12
C LEU A 122 -17.94 -13.40 5.38
N LYS A 123 -17.90 -12.08 5.18
CA LYS A 123 -19.08 -11.19 5.27
C LYS A 123 -20.16 -11.59 4.27
N ILE A 124 -19.76 -11.88 3.02
CA ILE A 124 -20.68 -12.33 1.97
C ILE A 124 -21.26 -13.71 2.28
N LYS A 125 -20.46 -14.60 2.87
CA LYS A 125 -20.88 -15.96 3.22
C LYS A 125 -21.91 -16.00 4.35
N ASP A 126 -21.69 -15.24 5.40
CA ASP A 126 -22.59 -15.05 6.53
C ASP A 126 -22.39 -13.64 7.12
N ILE A 127 -23.43 -12.82 7.06
CA ILE A 127 -23.41 -11.45 7.57
C ILE A 127 -23.06 -11.37 9.07
N LYS A 128 -23.29 -12.45 9.83
CA LYS A 128 -22.92 -12.53 11.25
C LYS A 128 -21.40 -12.39 11.44
N ASN A 129 -20.60 -12.76 10.46
CA ASN A 129 -19.15 -12.54 10.49
C ASN A 129 -18.77 -11.06 10.59
N PHE A 130 -19.66 -10.15 10.19
CA PHE A 130 -19.43 -8.72 10.32
C PHE A 130 -19.43 -8.24 11.79
N ASN A 131 -19.95 -9.03 12.71
CA ASN A 131 -20.15 -8.64 14.12
C ASN A 131 -18.95 -8.91 15.03
N PHE A 132 -17.90 -9.64 14.59
CA PHE A 132 -16.71 -9.81 15.42
C PHE A 132 -15.78 -8.58 15.41
N VAL A 133 -15.98 -7.62 14.50
CA VAL A 133 -15.42 -6.28 14.60
C VAL A 133 -16.52 -5.33 15.03
N THR A 134 -16.29 -4.60 16.10
CA THR A 134 -17.23 -3.64 16.68
C THR A 134 -16.63 -2.25 16.76
N CYS A 135 -17.44 -1.23 16.94
CA CYS A 135 -16.99 0.15 17.03
C CYS A 135 -17.50 0.82 18.29
N ALA A 136 -16.73 1.77 18.80
CA ALA A 136 -17.14 2.70 19.83
C ALA A 136 -16.63 4.11 19.53
N VAL A 137 -17.33 5.14 20.03
CA VAL A 137 -16.87 6.52 20.04
C VAL A 137 -16.83 7.01 21.47
N TYR A 138 -15.68 7.45 21.94
CA TYR A 138 -15.48 8.02 23.25
C TYR A 138 -15.41 9.55 23.18
N PHE A 139 -16.35 10.22 23.85
CA PHE A 139 -16.40 11.68 23.98
C PHE A 139 -15.85 12.10 25.35
N HIS A 140 -14.59 12.56 25.36
CA HIS A 140 -13.87 12.87 26.59
C HIS A 140 -14.48 14.02 27.38
N ASN A 141 -14.93 15.08 26.72
CA ASN A 141 -15.45 16.28 27.36
C ASN A 141 -16.97 16.28 27.54
N ALA A 142 -17.67 15.19 27.19
CA ALA A 142 -19.12 15.12 27.27
C ALA A 142 -19.59 13.96 28.14
N SER A 143 -20.66 14.19 28.94
CA SER A 143 -21.35 13.12 29.64
C SER A 143 -22.19 12.27 28.67
N LYS A 144 -22.48 11.01 29.01
CA LYS A 144 -23.34 10.14 28.23
C LYS A 144 -24.68 10.79 27.91
N LYS A 145 -25.26 11.52 28.86
CA LYS A 145 -26.50 12.26 28.64
C LYS A 145 -26.37 13.33 27.54
N GLN A 146 -25.27 14.06 27.51
CA GLN A 146 -25.02 15.05 26.45
C GLN A 146 -24.85 14.39 25.07
N VAL A 147 -24.13 13.27 25.02
CA VAL A 147 -23.99 12.47 23.80
C VAL A 147 -25.34 11.96 23.30
N ASP A 148 -26.14 11.40 24.20
CA ASP A 148 -27.47 10.89 23.86
C ASP A 148 -28.44 12.00 23.43
N ASN A 149 -28.39 13.16 24.03
CA ASN A 149 -29.19 14.31 23.63
C ASN A 149 -28.84 14.81 22.23
N LEU A 150 -27.61 14.61 21.77
CA LEU A 150 -27.16 15.03 20.44
C LEU A 150 -27.42 13.95 19.38
N LEU A 151 -27.15 12.67 19.70
CA LEU A 151 -27.09 11.60 18.72
C LEU A 151 -28.23 10.57 18.81
N VAL A 152 -28.90 10.43 19.94
CA VAL A 152 -29.92 9.39 20.16
C VAL A 152 -31.33 9.99 20.27
N THR A 153 -31.51 10.94 21.15
CA THR A 153 -32.82 11.51 21.49
C THR A 153 -33.51 12.18 20.28
N PRO A 154 -32.83 13.02 19.47
CA PRO A 154 -33.46 13.67 18.32
C PRO A 154 -33.99 12.66 17.29
N PHE A 155 -33.33 11.52 17.19
CA PHE A 155 -33.62 10.49 16.21
C PHE A 155 -34.34 9.26 16.79
N ALA A 156 -34.95 9.37 17.97
CA ALA A 156 -35.60 8.26 18.67
C ALA A 156 -36.72 7.58 17.85
N LYS A 157 -37.35 8.29 16.93
CA LYS A 157 -38.39 7.77 16.03
C LYS A 157 -37.84 7.04 14.81
N GLU A 158 -36.57 7.20 14.48
CA GLU A 158 -35.94 6.59 13.32
C GLU A 158 -35.39 5.19 13.65
N ARG A 159 -36.25 4.17 13.54
CA ARG A 159 -35.90 2.78 13.87
C ARG A 159 -34.62 2.28 13.18
N GLY A 160 -34.38 2.69 11.94
CA GLY A 160 -33.16 2.29 11.17
C GLY A 160 -31.88 2.80 11.83
N TYR A 161 -31.85 4.08 12.19
CA TYR A 161 -30.69 4.70 12.85
C TYR A 161 -30.51 4.19 14.29
N GLN A 162 -31.59 4.01 15.03
CA GLN A 162 -31.52 3.41 16.40
C GLN A 162 -30.96 1.99 16.35
N ASN A 163 -31.41 1.18 15.41
CA ASN A 163 -30.86 -0.18 15.21
C ASN A 163 -29.40 -0.13 14.76
N PHE A 164 -29.02 0.82 13.89
CA PHE A 164 -27.63 0.99 13.48
C PHE A 164 -26.73 1.27 14.69
N LEU A 165 -27.05 2.24 15.54
CA LEU A 165 -26.29 2.53 16.75
C LEU A 165 -26.24 1.31 17.67
N LYS A 166 -27.41 0.73 17.98
CA LYS A 166 -27.50 -0.43 18.88
C LYS A 166 -26.60 -1.59 18.48
N TRP A 167 -26.45 -1.86 17.19
CA TRP A 167 -25.74 -3.05 16.71
C TRP A 167 -24.30 -2.77 16.25
N ASN A 168 -23.96 -1.53 15.90
CA ASN A 168 -22.70 -1.26 15.25
C ASN A 168 -21.74 -0.35 16.02
N VAL A 169 -22.25 0.64 16.79
CA VAL A 169 -21.40 1.65 17.41
C VAL A 169 -21.86 1.96 18.84
N ASP A 170 -20.99 1.75 19.79
CA ASP A 170 -21.22 2.15 21.18
C ASP A 170 -20.80 3.61 21.39
N LEU A 171 -21.62 4.36 22.14
CA LEU A 171 -21.35 5.75 22.49
C LEU A 171 -20.94 5.84 23.95
N ILE A 172 -19.73 6.31 24.21
CA ILE A 172 -19.14 6.39 25.56
C ILE A 172 -18.95 7.86 25.93
N GLY A 173 -19.50 8.29 27.02
CA GLY A 173 -19.26 9.59 27.64
C GLY A 173 -18.18 9.51 28.73
N LYS A 174 -17.71 10.66 29.22
CA LYS A 174 -16.71 10.73 30.30
C LYS A 174 -17.14 10.01 31.61
N ASP A 175 -18.42 10.01 31.88
CA ASP A 175 -19.03 9.38 33.05
C ASP A 175 -19.27 7.87 32.89
N THR A 176 -19.31 7.37 31.65
CA THR A 176 -19.47 5.95 31.34
C THR A 176 -18.16 5.25 30.98
N LEU A 177 -17.03 5.95 31.00
CA LEU A 177 -15.70 5.34 30.92
C LEU A 177 -15.28 4.83 32.31
N ASN A 178 -15.94 3.80 32.78
CA ASN A 178 -15.67 3.11 34.03
C ASN A 178 -15.69 1.58 33.78
N ILE A 179 -15.11 0.81 34.71
CA ILE A 179 -14.92 -0.64 34.56
C ILE A 179 -16.25 -1.38 34.35
N LYS A 180 -17.30 -0.99 35.06
CA LYS A 180 -18.60 -1.66 34.99
C LYS A 180 -19.22 -1.47 33.60
N ASP A 181 -19.44 -0.22 33.20
CA ASP A 181 -20.12 0.10 31.96
C ASP A 181 -19.30 -0.37 30.74
N PHE A 182 -17.97 -0.28 30.81
CA PHE A 182 -17.08 -0.77 29.75
C PHE A 182 -17.11 -2.31 29.65
N ASN A 183 -17.12 -3.03 30.76
CA ASN A 183 -17.27 -4.49 30.74
C ASN A 183 -18.63 -4.91 30.17
N ASP A 184 -19.69 -4.17 30.43
CA ASP A 184 -21.01 -4.43 29.86
C ASP A 184 -20.96 -4.25 28.32
N ILE A 185 -20.25 -3.22 27.81
CA ILE A 185 -20.03 -3.03 26.38
C ILE A 185 -19.24 -4.23 25.81
N LEU A 186 -18.11 -4.59 26.41
CA LEU A 186 -17.29 -5.71 25.94
C LEU A 186 -18.04 -7.04 25.96
N TYR A 187 -18.88 -7.26 26.97
CA TYR A 187 -19.72 -8.45 27.07
C TYR A 187 -20.78 -8.47 25.94
N ASN A 188 -21.49 -7.37 25.74
CA ASN A 188 -22.52 -7.23 24.72
C ASN A 188 -21.94 -7.35 23.30
N ARG A 189 -20.66 -7.02 23.12
CA ARG A 189 -19.91 -7.15 21.86
C ARG A 189 -19.12 -8.45 21.73
N TYR A 190 -19.38 -9.43 22.61
CA TYR A 190 -18.77 -10.76 22.61
C TYR A 190 -17.26 -10.81 22.89
N LEU A 191 -16.62 -9.69 23.27
CA LEU A 191 -15.20 -9.66 23.59
C LEU A 191 -14.88 -10.27 24.97
N LEU A 192 -15.82 -10.30 25.91
CA LEU A 192 -15.64 -10.90 27.24
C LEU A 192 -16.31 -12.27 27.43
N MET A 193 -16.76 -12.91 26.36
CA MET A 193 -17.38 -14.23 26.44
C MET A 193 -16.42 -15.29 26.97
N LYS A 194 -16.91 -16.19 27.82
CA LYS A 194 -16.15 -17.32 28.38
C LYS A 194 -15.82 -18.38 27.33
N LYS A 195 -16.66 -18.53 26.29
CA LYS A 195 -16.47 -19.49 25.21
C LYS A 195 -15.77 -18.81 24.04
N PRO A 196 -14.85 -19.52 23.34
CA PRO A 196 -14.24 -19.02 22.11
C PRO A 196 -15.30 -18.65 21.08
N SER A 197 -15.03 -17.57 20.33
CA SER A 197 -15.87 -17.18 19.21
C SER A 197 -15.72 -18.18 18.07
N LEU A 198 -16.84 -18.69 17.56
CA LEU A 198 -16.86 -19.54 16.36
C LEU A 198 -16.50 -18.78 15.08
N TYR A 199 -16.56 -17.47 15.11
CA TYR A 199 -16.36 -16.58 13.96
C TYR A 199 -14.96 -15.95 13.92
N PHE A 200 -14.34 -15.71 15.08
CA PHE A 200 -13.01 -15.13 15.18
C PHE A 200 -11.97 -16.24 15.46
N THR A 201 -11.56 -16.92 14.39
CA THR A 201 -10.63 -18.05 14.44
C THR A 201 -9.19 -17.60 14.67
N ASP A 202 -8.31 -18.53 15.04
CA ASP A 202 -6.86 -18.26 15.17
C ASP A 202 -6.24 -17.70 13.89
N GLU A 203 -6.68 -18.16 12.72
CA GLU A 203 -6.20 -17.64 11.42
C GLU A 203 -6.56 -16.16 11.25
N LEU A 204 -7.79 -15.78 11.64
CA LEU A 204 -8.21 -14.39 11.60
C LEU A 204 -7.48 -13.54 12.63
N TYR A 205 -7.33 -14.05 13.86
CA TYR A 205 -6.53 -13.37 14.89
C TYR A 205 -5.12 -13.07 14.37
N GLN A 206 -4.42 -14.04 13.79
CA GLN A 206 -3.09 -13.85 13.22
C GLN A 206 -3.11 -12.82 12.09
N SER A 207 -4.12 -12.84 11.21
CA SER A 207 -4.26 -11.87 10.14
C SER A 207 -4.44 -10.45 10.67
N PHE A 208 -5.28 -10.25 11.69
CA PHE A 208 -5.44 -8.97 12.35
C PHE A 208 -4.17 -8.52 13.07
N HIS A 209 -3.54 -9.42 13.83
CA HIS A 209 -2.29 -9.12 14.53
C HIS A 209 -1.20 -8.63 13.58
N GLN A 210 -1.02 -9.29 12.43
CA GLN A 210 -0.04 -8.90 11.41
C GLN A 210 -0.34 -7.53 10.77
N HIS A 211 -1.62 -7.15 10.65
CA HIS A 211 -2.01 -5.87 10.09
C HIS A 211 -1.98 -4.72 11.09
N LEU A 212 -2.37 -4.99 12.33
CA LEU A 212 -2.41 -4.00 13.41
C LEU A 212 -1.02 -3.79 14.01
N ALA A 213 -0.19 -4.83 14.10
CA ALA A 213 1.20 -4.69 14.52
C ALA A 213 1.97 -3.89 13.45
N PRO A 214 2.52 -2.73 13.79
CA PRO A 214 3.23 -1.93 12.82
C PRO A 214 4.46 -2.68 12.33
N THR A 215 4.77 -2.54 11.03
CA THR A 215 6.05 -2.99 10.49
C THR A 215 7.19 -2.28 11.23
N LYS A 216 8.38 -2.92 11.28
CA LYS A 216 9.53 -2.37 12.00
C LYS A 216 9.87 -0.95 11.54
N HIS A 217 9.83 -0.68 10.25
CA HIS A 217 10.07 0.65 9.70
C HIS A 217 8.93 1.65 10.01
N LEU A 218 7.69 1.21 10.21
CA LEU A 218 6.61 2.08 10.65
C LEU A 218 6.77 2.50 12.11
N LEU A 219 7.28 1.59 12.95
CA LEU A 219 7.65 1.93 14.34
C LEU A 219 8.77 2.97 14.36
N THR A 220 9.84 2.75 13.60
CA THR A 220 10.97 3.68 13.50
C THR A 220 10.56 5.03 12.91
N ASP A 221 9.66 5.04 11.93
CA ASP A 221 9.15 6.28 11.33
C ASP A 221 8.09 6.99 12.24
N ALA A 222 7.51 6.31 13.21
CA ALA A 222 6.60 6.90 14.21
C ALA A 222 7.36 7.52 15.38
N GLU A 223 8.55 6.98 15.69
CA GLU A 223 9.49 7.51 16.66
C GLU A 223 10.20 8.75 16.09
N ASP A 224 9.62 9.90 16.03
CA ASP A 224 10.24 11.15 15.60
C ASP A 224 10.88 11.16 14.20
N ILE A 225 10.20 11.77 13.23
CA ILE A 225 10.90 12.27 12.05
C ILE A 225 11.74 13.48 12.52
N GLN A 226 12.94 13.23 13.03
CA GLN A 226 13.91 14.28 13.22
C GLN A 226 14.42 14.68 11.84
N TYR A 227 13.85 15.72 11.29
CA TYR A 227 14.41 16.30 10.08
C TYR A 227 15.84 16.77 10.35
N SER A 228 16.77 16.38 9.48
CA SER A 228 18.12 16.93 9.53
C SER A 228 18.13 18.45 9.32
N PRO A 229 19.20 19.14 9.68
CA PRO A 229 19.33 20.58 9.39
C PRO A 229 19.06 20.92 7.92
N ASP A 230 19.58 20.11 6.98
CA ASP A 230 19.35 20.30 5.55
C ASP A 230 17.89 20.06 5.15
N GLN A 231 17.24 19.04 5.73
CA GLN A 231 15.83 18.80 5.51
C GLN A 231 14.95 19.91 6.09
N LYS A 232 15.24 20.38 7.33
CA LYS A 232 14.54 21.52 7.97
C LYS A 232 14.64 22.76 7.11
N LYS A 233 15.84 23.06 6.61
CA LYS A 233 16.07 24.21 5.72
C LYS A 233 15.20 24.12 4.47
N LEU A 234 15.06 22.94 3.86
CA LEU A 234 14.21 22.76 2.68
C LEU A 234 12.71 22.83 3.00
N ILE A 235 12.30 22.32 4.13
CA ILE A 235 10.87 22.28 4.53
C ILE A 235 10.38 23.68 4.89
N PHE A 236 11.16 24.44 5.65
CA PHE A 236 10.76 25.74 6.23
C PHE A 236 11.33 26.96 5.48
N ASP A 237 11.98 26.75 4.32
CA ASP A 237 12.46 27.87 3.50
C ASP A 237 11.32 28.56 2.76
N ASP A 238 11.04 29.79 3.14
CA ASP A 238 10.02 30.67 2.53
C ASP A 238 10.63 31.68 1.55
N THR A 239 11.95 31.64 1.33
CA THR A 239 12.65 32.65 0.52
C THR A 239 12.59 32.42 -0.97
N SER A 240 12.20 31.25 -1.42
CA SER A 240 12.12 30.90 -2.85
C SER A 240 10.92 30.04 -3.18
N THR A 241 10.19 30.44 -4.20
CA THR A 241 8.97 29.78 -4.67
C THR A 241 9.22 28.58 -5.58
N SER A 242 10.46 28.33 -6.00
CA SER A 242 10.78 27.26 -6.93
C SER A 242 12.20 26.75 -6.75
N TRP A 243 12.36 25.46 -6.52
CA TRP A 243 13.67 24.83 -6.47
C TRP A 243 13.63 23.33 -6.83
N ARG A 244 14.81 22.81 -7.09
CA ARG A 244 15.03 21.40 -7.43
C ARG A 244 15.87 20.74 -6.35
N VAL A 245 15.45 19.53 -5.91
CA VAL A 245 16.18 18.71 -4.95
C VAL A 245 16.79 17.52 -5.67
N LYS A 246 18.12 17.40 -5.57
CA LYS A 246 18.84 16.17 -5.80
C LYS A 246 19.17 15.55 -4.46
N GLY A 247 18.94 14.27 -4.29
CA GLY A 247 19.30 13.62 -3.05
C GLY A 247 19.78 12.21 -3.30
N VAL A 248 20.77 11.82 -2.51
CA VAL A 248 21.24 10.42 -2.50
C VAL A 248 20.08 9.49 -2.11
N VAL A 249 20.24 8.21 -2.41
CA VAL A 249 19.26 7.20 -2.03
C VAL A 249 19.08 7.20 -0.50
N GLY A 250 17.84 7.10 -0.04
CA GLY A 250 17.50 7.10 1.39
C GLY A 250 17.61 8.47 2.07
N SER A 251 17.88 9.57 1.33
CA SER A 251 17.98 10.92 1.92
C SER A 251 16.67 11.55 2.37
N GLY A 252 15.53 10.87 2.19
CA GLY A 252 14.23 11.35 2.60
C GLY A 252 13.57 12.36 1.66
N LYS A 253 13.91 12.36 0.36
CA LYS A 253 13.27 13.23 -0.65
C LYS A 253 11.75 13.29 -0.53
N THR A 254 11.08 12.15 -0.53
CA THR A 254 9.61 12.08 -0.43
C THR A 254 9.09 12.53 0.94
N THR A 255 9.89 12.37 2.02
CA THR A 255 9.56 12.90 3.35
C THR A 255 9.62 14.43 3.36
N VAL A 256 10.66 15.02 2.75
CA VAL A 256 10.78 16.47 2.60
C VAL A 256 9.65 17.01 1.71
N LEU A 257 9.33 16.32 0.61
CA LEU A 257 8.21 16.68 -0.26
C LEU A 257 6.90 16.74 0.55
N ALA A 258 6.58 15.69 1.30
CA ALA A 258 5.36 15.62 2.08
C ALA A 258 5.29 16.71 3.16
N ALA A 259 6.38 16.93 3.88
CA ALA A 259 6.44 17.97 4.91
C ALA A 259 6.30 19.39 4.31
N LYS A 260 7.02 19.67 3.21
CA LYS A 260 6.92 20.98 2.54
C LYS A 260 5.54 21.22 1.94
N ALA A 261 4.88 20.18 1.39
CA ALA A 261 3.52 20.28 0.88
C ALA A 261 2.51 20.65 1.97
N VAL A 262 2.66 20.09 3.18
CA VAL A 262 1.84 20.47 4.35
C VAL A 262 2.13 21.91 4.78
N GLU A 263 3.39 22.34 4.79
CA GLU A 263 3.74 23.73 5.12
C GLU A 263 3.18 24.72 4.09
N SER A 264 3.23 24.40 2.79
CA SER A 264 2.59 25.22 1.74
C SER A 264 1.06 25.30 1.94
N CYS A 265 0.43 24.19 2.29
CA CYS A 265 -1.00 24.16 2.63
C CYS A 265 -1.32 25.09 3.81
N LYS A 266 -0.57 25.00 4.92
CA LYS A 266 -0.74 25.85 6.10
C LYS A 266 -0.58 27.33 5.77
N ARG A 267 0.43 27.68 4.96
CA ARG A 267 0.66 29.06 4.56
C ARG A 267 -0.54 29.64 3.81
N VAL A 268 -1.07 28.94 2.82
CA VAL A 268 -2.26 29.39 2.07
C VAL A 268 -3.48 29.54 3.00
N LEU A 269 -3.64 28.65 3.99
CA LEU A 269 -4.67 28.80 5.02
C LEU A 269 -4.49 30.06 5.86
N THR A 270 -3.25 30.42 6.23
CA THR A 270 -2.98 31.66 6.99
C THR A 270 -3.26 32.92 6.16
N GLU A 271 -3.23 32.82 4.84
CA GLU A 271 -3.65 33.90 3.92
C GLU A 271 -5.17 33.99 3.78
N GLY A 272 -5.94 33.15 4.46
CA GLY A 272 -7.40 33.15 4.42
C GLY A 272 -7.99 32.54 3.12
N ARG A 273 -7.20 31.75 2.38
CA ARG A 273 -7.60 31.11 1.12
C ARG A 273 -7.69 29.60 1.29
N GLU A 274 -8.51 28.95 0.49
CA GLU A 274 -8.59 27.50 0.40
C GLU A 274 -7.41 26.95 -0.42
N PRO A 275 -6.55 26.08 0.16
CA PRO A 275 -5.37 25.59 -0.52
C PRO A 275 -5.70 24.60 -1.65
N ARG A 276 -4.92 24.66 -2.72
CA ARG A 276 -4.92 23.69 -3.80
C ARG A 276 -3.48 23.23 -4.05
N ILE A 277 -3.14 22.04 -3.56
CA ILE A 277 -1.79 21.49 -3.63
C ILE A 277 -1.80 20.27 -4.57
N LEU A 278 -0.99 20.31 -5.62
CA LEU A 278 -0.82 19.22 -6.56
C LEU A 278 0.47 18.47 -6.28
N ILE A 279 0.37 17.13 -6.14
CA ILE A 279 1.53 16.23 -6.02
C ILE A 279 1.45 15.23 -7.16
N LEU A 280 2.42 15.29 -8.05
CA LEU A 280 2.53 14.40 -9.19
C LEU A 280 3.64 13.38 -9.00
N THR A 281 3.34 12.13 -9.35
CA THR A 281 4.31 11.04 -9.42
C THR A 281 4.34 10.46 -10.82
N TYR A 282 5.41 9.77 -11.15
CA TYR A 282 5.42 8.99 -12.39
C TYR A 282 4.82 7.59 -12.19
N ASN A 283 5.15 6.95 -11.07
CA ASN A 283 4.69 5.61 -10.77
C ASN A 283 3.33 5.65 -10.05
N ILE A 284 2.34 4.96 -10.60
CA ILE A 284 0.97 4.91 -10.07
C ILE A 284 0.91 4.38 -8.62
N THR A 285 1.85 3.51 -8.25
CA THR A 285 1.91 2.94 -6.88
C THR A 285 2.32 3.97 -5.83
N LEU A 286 3.05 5.02 -6.20
CA LEU A 286 3.55 6.03 -5.26
C LEU A 286 2.47 6.96 -4.69
N LYS A 287 1.29 7.03 -5.31
CA LYS A 287 0.16 7.79 -4.77
C LYS A 287 -0.12 7.40 -3.31
N ASN A 288 -0.22 6.10 -3.04
CA ASN A 288 -0.49 5.58 -1.70
C ASN A 288 0.68 5.82 -0.74
N PHE A 289 1.92 5.68 -1.23
CA PHE A 289 3.12 5.97 -0.44
C PHE A 289 3.22 7.44 -0.03
N ILE A 290 2.94 8.38 -0.95
CA ILE A 290 2.93 9.82 -0.64
C ILE A 290 1.81 10.15 0.33
N ARG A 291 0.62 9.59 0.12
CA ARG A 291 -0.50 9.76 1.05
C ARG A 291 -0.14 9.30 2.47
N ASP A 292 0.55 8.16 2.58
CA ASP A 292 1.10 7.67 3.84
C ASP A 292 2.09 8.68 4.45
N LYS A 293 3.02 9.22 3.66
CA LYS A 293 3.98 10.22 4.15
C LYS A 293 3.31 11.51 4.59
N LEU A 294 2.32 12.01 3.86
CA LEU A 294 1.53 13.20 4.26
C LEU A 294 0.78 12.97 5.58
N SER A 295 0.17 11.79 5.75
CA SER A 295 -0.56 11.47 7.00
C SER A 295 0.35 11.45 8.24
N ARG A 296 1.66 11.25 8.06
CA ARG A 296 2.66 11.27 9.14
C ARG A 296 3.17 12.67 9.47
N VAL A 297 3.06 13.61 8.52
CA VAL A 297 3.30 15.02 8.80
C VAL A 297 2.06 15.55 9.51
N ARG A 298 1.97 15.32 10.80
CA ARG A 298 0.81 15.74 11.60
C ARG A 298 0.62 17.25 11.51
N GLY A 299 -0.45 17.66 10.86
CA GLY A 299 -0.87 19.05 10.71
C GLY A 299 -2.39 19.09 10.53
N ASP A 300 -3.02 20.16 10.97
CA ASP A 300 -4.44 20.39 10.70
C ASP A 300 -4.61 20.76 9.23
N PHE A 301 -4.90 19.77 8.42
CA PHE A 301 -5.27 19.95 7.02
C PHE A 301 -6.38 18.98 6.60
N GLU A 302 -7.15 19.36 5.60
CA GLU A 302 -8.12 18.51 5.01
C GLU A 302 -7.57 17.84 3.73
N TRP A 303 -7.88 16.56 3.54
CA TRP A 303 -7.42 15.82 2.37
C TRP A 303 -7.88 16.39 1.03
N ARG A 304 -8.98 17.13 1.01
CA ARG A 304 -9.50 17.79 -0.20
C ARG A 304 -8.55 18.87 -0.75
N TYR A 305 -7.63 19.37 0.05
CA TYR A 305 -6.62 20.34 -0.39
C TYR A 305 -5.50 19.72 -1.22
N PHE A 306 -5.37 18.38 -1.20
CA PHE A 306 -4.29 17.68 -1.86
C PHE A 306 -4.81 16.84 -3.03
N THR A 307 -4.35 17.15 -4.24
CA THR A 307 -4.53 16.32 -5.43
C THR A 307 -3.27 15.48 -5.64
N ILE A 308 -3.35 14.17 -5.41
CA ILE A 308 -2.22 13.24 -5.53
C ILE A 308 -2.51 12.27 -6.66
N LEU A 309 -1.82 12.40 -7.78
CA LEU A 309 -2.03 11.61 -8.98
C LEU A 309 -0.72 11.21 -9.66
N ASN A 310 -0.74 10.16 -10.46
CA ASN A 310 0.31 9.98 -11.44
C ASN A 310 0.07 10.93 -12.63
N TYR A 311 1.12 11.25 -13.35
CA TYR A 311 1.06 12.22 -14.42
C TYR A 311 0.04 11.89 -15.51
N HIS A 312 -0.01 10.63 -15.96
CA HIS A 312 -0.94 10.23 -17.03
C HIS A 312 -2.41 10.34 -16.59
N SER A 313 -2.71 9.92 -15.36
CA SER A 313 -4.05 10.10 -14.78
C SER A 313 -4.39 11.57 -14.62
N PHE A 314 -3.43 12.42 -14.22
CA PHE A 314 -3.64 13.86 -14.11
C PHE A 314 -4.03 14.48 -15.46
N ILE A 315 -3.25 14.21 -16.51
CA ILE A 315 -3.57 14.72 -17.86
C ILE A 315 -4.95 14.21 -18.32
N GLY A 316 -5.25 12.92 -18.14
CA GLY A 316 -6.54 12.36 -18.49
C GLY A 316 -7.71 13.01 -17.73
N THR A 317 -7.54 13.28 -16.44
CA THR A 317 -8.55 13.99 -15.63
C THR A 317 -8.76 15.41 -16.16
N MET A 318 -7.69 16.16 -16.39
CA MET A 318 -7.78 17.53 -16.90
C MET A 318 -8.42 17.58 -18.30
N MET A 319 -8.08 16.65 -19.18
CA MET A 319 -8.72 16.54 -20.48
C MET A 319 -10.25 16.31 -20.35
N ASN A 320 -10.66 15.39 -19.49
CA ASN A 320 -12.08 15.12 -19.23
C ASN A 320 -12.81 16.35 -18.68
N GLU A 321 -12.22 17.05 -17.72
CA GLU A 321 -12.82 18.27 -17.13
C GLU A 321 -12.96 19.39 -18.17
N LEU A 322 -12.05 19.50 -19.11
CA LEU A 322 -12.05 20.49 -20.18
C LEU A 322 -12.81 20.04 -21.45
N GLY A 323 -13.32 18.81 -21.47
CA GLY A 323 -14.04 18.26 -22.63
C GLY A 323 -13.12 17.89 -23.80
N ILE A 324 -11.84 17.65 -23.57
CA ILE A 324 -10.87 17.22 -24.57
C ILE A 324 -10.90 15.70 -24.67
N SER A 325 -11.31 15.16 -25.82
CA SER A 325 -11.45 13.71 -26.01
C SER A 325 -10.15 13.05 -26.45
N PHE A 326 -9.86 11.85 -25.93
CA PHE A 326 -8.86 10.98 -26.50
C PHE A 326 -9.33 10.39 -27.83
N VAL A 327 -8.57 10.59 -28.89
CA VAL A 327 -8.79 9.92 -30.18
C VAL A 327 -7.72 8.84 -30.30
N LEU A 328 -8.15 7.58 -30.26
CA LEU A 328 -7.24 6.44 -30.36
C LEU A 328 -7.27 5.90 -31.79
N PRO A 329 -6.11 5.49 -32.35
CA PRO A 329 -6.08 4.82 -33.65
C PRO A 329 -6.68 3.41 -33.53
N ASP A 330 -7.41 2.98 -34.54
CA ASP A 330 -8.00 1.65 -34.62
C ASP A 330 -6.90 0.56 -34.64
N LYS A 331 -7.25 -0.62 -34.10
CA LYS A 331 -6.40 -1.79 -34.19
C LYS A 331 -6.36 -2.33 -35.62
N MET A 332 -5.16 -2.60 -36.15
CA MET A 332 -5.00 -3.20 -37.47
C MET A 332 -5.43 -4.68 -37.47
N PRO A 333 -5.96 -5.21 -38.59
CA PRO A 333 -6.50 -6.59 -38.63
C PRO A 333 -5.52 -7.67 -38.17
N ASP A 334 -4.24 -7.57 -38.54
CA ASP A 334 -3.22 -8.56 -38.22
C ASP A 334 -2.31 -8.16 -37.05
N GLU A 335 -2.70 -7.12 -36.30
CA GLU A 335 -1.89 -6.59 -35.21
C GLU A 335 -2.15 -7.38 -33.92
N THR A 336 -1.07 -7.88 -33.27
CA THR A 336 -1.19 -8.49 -31.95
C THR A 336 -1.60 -7.45 -30.90
N ASN A 337 -2.26 -7.86 -29.82
CA ASN A 337 -2.64 -6.95 -28.72
C ASN A 337 -1.40 -6.21 -28.17
N ARG A 338 -0.28 -6.88 -28.05
CA ARG A 338 0.97 -6.29 -27.57
C ARG A 338 1.51 -5.20 -28.50
N ALA A 339 1.49 -5.44 -29.82
CA ALA A 339 1.92 -4.45 -30.82
C ALA A 339 0.98 -3.23 -30.81
N TYR A 340 -0.33 -3.49 -30.78
CA TYR A 340 -1.35 -2.44 -30.65
C TYR A 340 -1.16 -1.58 -29.41
N MET A 341 -1.02 -2.18 -28.21
CA MET A 341 -0.83 -1.45 -26.96
C MET A 341 0.48 -0.64 -26.97
N LYS A 342 1.55 -1.16 -27.56
CA LYS A 342 2.80 -0.41 -27.75
C LYS A 342 2.58 0.82 -28.64
N ARG A 343 1.91 0.65 -29.78
CA ARG A 343 1.59 1.74 -30.72
C ARG A 343 0.68 2.78 -30.08
N ILE A 344 -0.36 2.35 -29.34
CA ILE A 344 -1.21 3.25 -28.56
C ILE A 344 -0.41 4.05 -27.53
N SER A 345 0.48 3.39 -26.79
CA SER A 345 1.31 4.08 -25.78
C SER A 345 2.21 5.14 -26.43
N GLU A 346 2.83 4.83 -27.56
CA GLU A 346 3.65 5.78 -28.33
C GLU A 346 2.81 6.94 -28.88
N TYR A 347 1.62 6.63 -29.41
CA TYR A 347 0.67 7.62 -29.91
C TYR A 347 0.17 8.57 -28.83
N LEU A 348 -0.27 8.03 -27.68
CA LEU A 348 -0.72 8.81 -26.53
C LEU A 348 0.40 9.70 -25.97
N ASN A 349 1.60 9.14 -25.89
CA ASN A 349 2.74 9.91 -25.41
C ASN A 349 3.03 11.11 -26.34
N LYS A 350 3.04 10.90 -27.65
CA LYS A 350 3.34 11.94 -28.65
C LYS A 350 2.24 13.00 -28.73
N ASN A 351 0.98 12.60 -28.78
CA ASN A 351 -0.13 13.52 -29.10
C ASN A 351 -0.75 14.17 -27.88
N TYR A 352 -0.63 13.53 -26.69
CA TYR A 352 -1.24 14.02 -25.47
C TYR A 352 -0.22 14.27 -24.35
N TYR A 353 0.48 13.25 -23.89
CA TYR A 353 1.29 13.38 -22.67
C TYR A 353 2.55 14.25 -22.81
N SER A 354 3.14 14.35 -23.98
CA SER A 354 4.27 15.26 -24.27
C SER A 354 3.91 16.47 -25.13
N ASN A 355 2.63 16.65 -25.44
CA ASN A 355 2.17 17.77 -26.26
C ASN A 355 2.07 19.04 -25.40
N ARG A 356 2.97 19.98 -25.62
CA ARG A 356 3.02 21.25 -24.86
C ARG A 356 1.83 22.16 -25.14
N ASP A 357 1.18 22.02 -26.28
CA ASP A 357 0.04 22.85 -26.68
C ASP A 357 -1.32 22.19 -26.38
N LEU A 358 -1.34 21.07 -25.63
CA LEU A 358 -2.55 20.29 -25.36
C LEU A 358 -3.68 21.14 -24.73
N PHE A 359 -3.33 22.05 -23.85
CA PHE A 359 -4.26 22.90 -23.10
C PHE A 359 -4.35 24.33 -23.63
N LYS A 360 -3.73 24.62 -24.78
CA LYS A 360 -3.78 25.92 -25.41
C LYS A 360 -5.21 26.32 -25.77
N GLY A 361 -5.64 27.50 -25.34
CA GLY A 361 -7.00 28.00 -25.51
C GLY A 361 -7.98 27.57 -24.42
N TYR A 362 -7.51 26.82 -23.40
CA TYR A 362 -8.32 26.46 -22.23
C TYR A 362 -7.86 27.12 -20.95
N GLU A 363 -6.88 28.03 -20.98
CA GLU A 363 -6.17 28.60 -19.84
C GLU A 363 -7.12 29.27 -18.84
N GLU A 364 -8.18 29.93 -19.31
CA GLU A 364 -9.18 30.58 -18.46
C GLU A 364 -10.10 29.60 -17.73
N LYS A 365 -10.24 28.36 -18.23
CA LYS A 365 -11.08 27.33 -17.63
C LYS A 365 -10.31 26.46 -16.62
N ILE A 366 -8.99 26.59 -16.60
CA ILE A 366 -8.13 25.78 -15.73
C ILE A 366 -8.06 26.41 -14.35
N GLU A 367 -8.51 25.68 -13.36
CA GLU A 367 -8.31 26.03 -11.97
C GLU A 367 -6.85 25.74 -11.55
N LYS A 368 -6.12 26.80 -11.18
CA LYS A 368 -4.69 26.72 -10.89
C LYS A 368 -4.41 26.31 -9.45
N TYR A 369 -3.28 25.64 -9.25
CA TYR A 369 -2.77 25.20 -7.95
C TYR A 369 -1.87 26.27 -7.32
N ASP A 370 -1.90 26.37 -5.98
CA ASP A 370 -1.03 27.24 -5.18
C ASP A 370 0.39 26.67 -5.10
N ALA A 371 0.51 25.33 -5.05
CA ALA A 371 1.81 24.67 -5.07
C ALA A 371 1.77 23.36 -5.85
N ILE A 372 2.84 23.07 -6.58
CA ILE A 372 3.01 21.86 -7.37
C ILE A 372 4.31 21.16 -6.97
N TYR A 373 4.19 19.89 -6.62
CA TYR A 373 5.27 19.00 -6.26
C TYR A 373 5.38 17.86 -7.26
N ILE A 374 6.56 17.63 -7.83
CA ILE A 374 6.80 16.53 -8.76
C ILE A 374 7.86 15.61 -8.17
N ASP A 375 7.49 14.36 -7.88
CA ASP A 375 8.41 13.31 -7.50
C ASP A 375 8.83 12.51 -8.74
N GLU A 376 10.12 12.25 -8.88
CA GLU A 376 10.74 11.60 -10.04
C GLU A 376 10.60 12.36 -11.36
N ILE A 377 11.44 13.33 -11.54
CA ILE A 377 11.47 14.32 -12.62
C ILE A 377 11.67 13.68 -14.01
N GLN A 378 10.73 13.98 -14.92
CA GLN A 378 10.90 13.79 -16.37
C GLN A 378 10.62 15.10 -17.10
N ASP A 379 11.43 15.40 -18.14
CA ASP A 379 11.59 16.77 -18.63
C ASP A 379 10.37 17.46 -19.24
N TYR A 380 9.54 16.74 -20.02
CA TYR A 380 8.38 17.33 -20.68
C TYR A 380 7.19 17.62 -19.77
N ILE A 381 7.07 16.87 -18.67
CA ILE A 381 6.00 17.03 -17.68
C ILE A 381 6.03 18.42 -17.06
N ARG A 382 7.20 18.97 -16.87
CA ARG A 382 7.45 20.23 -16.16
C ARG A 382 6.83 21.42 -16.86
N ASP A 383 7.08 21.54 -18.17
CA ASP A 383 6.66 22.71 -18.93
C ASP A 383 5.14 22.78 -19.06
N ILE A 384 4.48 21.62 -19.26
CA ILE A 384 3.02 21.53 -19.35
C ILE A 384 2.40 21.89 -18.00
N VAL A 385 2.85 21.21 -16.93
CA VAL A 385 2.21 21.35 -15.62
C VAL A 385 2.44 22.75 -15.03
N ARG A 386 3.65 23.27 -15.11
CA ARG A 386 3.96 24.61 -14.63
C ARG A 386 3.26 25.70 -15.45
N GLY A 387 3.24 25.55 -16.78
CA GLY A 387 2.71 26.57 -17.67
C GLY A 387 1.22 26.79 -17.54
N TYR A 388 0.44 25.70 -17.43
CA TYR A 388 -1.02 25.78 -17.43
C TYR A 388 -1.64 25.73 -16.04
N PHE A 389 -1.04 25.00 -15.09
CA PHE A 389 -1.71 24.63 -13.83
C PHE A 389 -1.17 25.33 -12.59
N LEU A 390 -0.04 26.06 -12.67
CA LEU A 390 0.51 26.81 -11.54
C LEU A 390 -0.01 28.25 -11.54
N ARG A 391 -0.34 28.76 -10.36
CA ARG A 391 -0.62 30.19 -10.17
C ARG A 391 0.63 31.03 -10.45
N PRO A 392 0.52 32.30 -10.86
CA PRO A 392 1.67 33.17 -11.13
C PRO A 392 2.61 33.33 -9.93
N ASP A 393 2.03 33.37 -8.72
CA ASP A 393 2.69 33.46 -7.41
C ASP A 393 2.90 32.09 -6.74
N GLY A 394 2.58 31.01 -7.44
CA GLY A 394 2.58 29.64 -6.91
C GLY A 394 3.99 29.06 -6.74
N GLU A 395 4.06 28.01 -5.93
CA GLU A 395 5.28 27.29 -5.63
C GLU A 395 5.47 26.06 -6.53
N TYR A 396 6.72 25.81 -6.95
CA TYR A 396 7.03 24.71 -7.85
C TYR A 396 8.28 23.94 -7.42
N TYR A 397 8.14 22.68 -7.05
CA TYR A 397 9.21 21.88 -6.48
C TYR A 397 9.40 20.55 -7.21
N LEU A 398 10.66 20.25 -7.53
CA LEU A 398 11.06 19.06 -8.27
C LEU A 398 11.98 18.18 -7.42
N PHE A 399 11.65 16.90 -7.31
CA PHE A 399 12.44 15.90 -6.60
C PHE A 399 12.87 14.78 -7.56
N GLY A 400 14.10 14.30 -7.48
CA GLY A 400 14.53 13.21 -8.34
C GLY A 400 15.96 12.73 -8.12
N ASP A 401 16.25 11.55 -8.69
CA ASP A 401 17.56 10.92 -8.75
C ASP A 401 17.78 10.31 -10.15
N VAL A 402 18.74 10.85 -10.89
CA VAL A 402 19.05 10.41 -12.27
C VAL A 402 19.57 8.96 -12.33
N LYS A 403 20.21 8.44 -11.27
CA LYS A 403 20.75 7.08 -11.20
C LYS A 403 19.69 6.00 -11.09
N GLN A 404 18.45 6.38 -10.81
CA GLN A 404 17.30 5.50 -10.78
C GLN A 404 16.44 5.57 -12.05
N ASN A 405 17.01 6.03 -13.17
CA ASN A 405 16.31 6.11 -14.45
C ASN A 405 16.24 4.74 -15.14
N ILE A 406 15.33 3.90 -14.70
CA ILE A 406 15.12 2.54 -15.22
C ILE A 406 14.22 2.48 -16.46
N TYR A 407 13.69 3.61 -16.92
CA TYR A 407 12.75 3.63 -18.04
C TYR A 407 13.41 3.90 -19.39
N SER A 408 14.75 3.72 -19.51
CA SER A 408 15.55 3.77 -20.76
C SER A 408 15.35 5.02 -21.61
N ARG A 409 14.95 6.14 -21.02
CA ARG A 409 14.82 7.41 -21.74
C ARG A 409 16.19 8.09 -21.74
N GLN A 410 16.63 8.54 -22.90
CA GLN A 410 17.87 9.30 -23.07
C GLN A 410 17.75 10.64 -22.34
N VAL A 411 18.00 10.63 -21.05
CA VAL A 411 18.14 11.85 -20.25
C VAL A 411 19.62 11.99 -19.97
N SER A 412 20.31 12.83 -20.75
CA SER A 412 21.68 13.22 -20.43
C SER A 412 21.65 14.09 -19.16
N GLN A 413 22.76 14.13 -18.43
CA GLN A 413 22.90 15.10 -17.31
C GLN A 413 22.64 16.55 -17.74
N LYS A 414 22.85 16.88 -19.02
CA LYS A 414 22.59 18.19 -19.60
C LYS A 414 21.12 18.47 -19.86
N ASP A 415 20.29 17.44 -20.08
CA ASP A 415 18.86 17.59 -20.38
C ASP A 415 18.01 17.89 -19.15
N VAL A 416 18.62 17.94 -17.96
CA VAL A 416 18.02 18.42 -16.72
C VAL A 416 18.15 19.94 -16.57
N SER A 417 18.34 20.66 -17.69
CA SER A 417 18.29 22.12 -17.70
C SER A 417 16.84 22.57 -17.49
N THR A 418 16.55 23.07 -16.32
CA THR A 418 15.24 23.65 -15.97
C THR A 418 15.33 25.16 -16.12
N ASN A 419 14.21 25.81 -16.47
CA ASN A 419 14.03 27.25 -16.27
C ASN A 419 14.00 27.66 -14.79
N ILE A 420 14.27 26.72 -13.87
CA ILE A 420 14.50 27.03 -12.46
C ILE A 420 15.93 27.51 -12.32
N ILE A 421 16.08 28.80 -12.05
CA ILE A 421 17.36 29.47 -11.87
C ILE A 421 17.99 28.98 -10.55
N GLY A 422 19.23 28.48 -10.65
CA GLY A 422 20.04 28.08 -9.50
C GLY A 422 20.51 26.62 -9.48
N ALA A 423 21.53 26.34 -8.68
CA ALA A 423 22.04 25.01 -8.47
C ALA A 423 21.01 24.13 -7.72
N PRO A 424 20.92 22.82 -8.03
CA PRO A 424 20.03 21.93 -7.27
C PRO A 424 20.45 21.90 -5.81
N ARG A 425 19.47 21.99 -4.91
CA ARG A 425 19.69 21.76 -3.49
C ARG A 425 19.97 20.27 -3.27
N LYS A 426 20.99 19.96 -2.47
CA LYS A 426 21.46 18.59 -2.28
C LYS A 426 21.04 18.07 -0.91
N LEU A 427 20.53 16.84 -0.89
CA LEU A 427 20.39 16.03 0.30
C LEU A 427 21.46 14.92 0.26
N SER A 428 22.55 15.09 0.97
CA SER A 428 23.72 14.21 0.94
C SER A 428 23.70 13.10 2.00
N THR A 429 22.87 13.27 3.03
CA THR A 429 22.80 12.30 4.15
C THR A 429 21.70 11.27 3.91
N SER A 430 22.06 9.99 4.01
CA SER A 430 21.10 8.88 3.96
C SER A 430 20.71 8.47 5.40
N PHE A 431 19.43 8.67 5.74
CA PHE A 431 18.90 8.40 7.09
C PHE A 431 18.20 7.05 7.22
N ARG A 432 17.85 6.40 6.10
CA ARG A 432 16.93 5.27 6.10
C ARG A 432 17.60 3.93 5.87
N MET A 433 18.78 3.94 5.28
CA MET A 433 19.52 2.72 4.95
C MET A 433 20.55 2.48 6.03
N ASP A 434 20.64 1.23 6.46
CA ASP A 434 21.73 0.78 7.31
C ASP A 434 23.10 1.06 6.66
N MET A 435 24.12 1.27 7.49
CA MET A 435 25.45 1.65 7.03
C MET A 435 26.01 0.69 5.97
N LYS A 436 25.88 -0.62 6.16
CA LYS A 436 26.36 -1.63 5.20
C LYS A 436 25.66 -1.53 3.84
N VAL A 437 24.34 -1.31 3.84
CA VAL A 437 23.57 -1.17 2.60
C VAL A 437 23.96 0.11 1.87
N ARG A 438 24.24 1.20 2.60
CA ARG A 438 24.75 2.45 2.05
C ARG A 438 26.11 2.28 1.40
N GLU A 439 27.04 1.65 2.11
CA GLU A 439 28.39 1.37 1.60
C GLU A 439 28.35 0.48 0.36
N LEU A 440 27.50 -0.54 0.37
CA LEU A 440 27.26 -1.39 -0.80
C LEU A 440 26.71 -0.57 -1.99
N ALA A 441 25.78 0.35 -1.75
CA ALA A 441 25.22 1.19 -2.80
C ALA A 441 26.28 2.12 -3.44
N VAL A 442 27.19 2.70 -2.65
CA VAL A 442 28.32 3.48 -3.15
C VAL A 442 29.33 2.59 -3.86
N GLY A 443 29.66 1.43 -3.29
CA GLY A 443 30.51 0.45 -3.94
C GLY A 443 29.97 0.00 -5.30
N PHE A 444 28.64 -0.18 -5.41
CA PHE A 444 27.99 -0.49 -6.67
C PHE A 444 28.16 0.65 -7.69
N GLN A 445 27.97 1.90 -7.27
CA GLN A 445 28.18 3.06 -8.14
C GLN A 445 29.63 3.14 -8.63
N ASN A 446 30.62 2.91 -7.78
CA ASN A 446 32.03 2.91 -8.16
C ASN A 446 32.36 1.83 -9.21
N VAL A 447 31.70 0.66 -9.12
CA VAL A 447 31.95 -0.47 -10.03
C VAL A 447 31.22 -0.32 -11.37
N TYR A 448 29.98 0.21 -11.37
CA TYR A 448 29.11 0.17 -12.53
C TYR A 448 28.75 1.55 -13.11
N PHE A 449 28.96 2.64 -12.35
CA PHE A 449 28.53 3.98 -12.72
C PHE A 449 29.66 5.01 -12.84
N SER A 450 30.91 4.64 -12.59
CA SER A 450 32.05 5.58 -12.64
C SER A 450 32.14 6.36 -13.93
N ASP A 451 31.79 5.74 -15.07
CA ASP A 451 31.84 6.34 -16.40
C ASP A 451 30.52 7.00 -16.84
N LYS A 452 29.46 6.82 -16.08
CA LYS A 452 28.10 7.28 -16.45
C LYS A 452 27.59 8.45 -15.60
N TYR A 453 27.91 8.47 -14.30
CA TYR A 453 27.33 9.39 -13.33
C TYR A 453 28.34 9.85 -12.30
N ASP A 454 28.09 11.00 -11.69
CA ASP A 454 28.82 11.45 -10.51
C ASP A 454 28.54 10.48 -9.34
N ILE A 455 29.58 10.01 -8.68
CA ILE A 455 29.44 9.12 -7.52
C ILE A 455 28.92 9.93 -6.32
N ASP A 456 27.96 9.37 -5.58
CA ASP A 456 27.42 10.00 -4.40
C ASP A 456 28.45 10.04 -3.27
N THR A 457 28.68 11.23 -2.72
CA THR A 457 29.37 11.37 -1.44
C THR A 457 28.32 11.21 -0.35
N LEU A 458 28.38 10.09 0.38
CA LEU A 458 27.49 9.87 1.51
C LEU A 458 28.12 10.48 2.76
N VAL A 459 27.38 11.40 3.38
CA VAL A 459 27.71 11.91 4.71
C VAL A 459 27.00 11.03 5.74
N SER A 460 27.72 10.54 6.73
CA SER A 460 27.13 9.81 7.85
C SER A 460 26.30 10.76 8.72
N PRO A 461 25.16 10.30 9.27
CA PRO A 461 24.47 11.07 10.31
C PRO A 461 25.36 11.41 11.52
N GLU A 462 26.33 10.56 11.81
CA GLU A 462 27.33 10.73 12.88
C GLU A 462 28.24 11.94 12.63
N ASP A 463 28.58 12.23 11.37
CA ASP A 463 29.40 13.40 10.99
C ASP A 463 28.68 14.74 11.14
N GLN A 464 27.35 14.70 11.34
CA GLN A 464 26.51 15.89 11.57
C GLN A 464 26.14 16.14 13.04
N GLY A 465 26.83 15.48 13.98
CA GLY A 465 26.59 15.67 15.41
C GLY A 465 25.30 15.00 15.92
N SER A 466 24.93 13.86 15.34
CA SER A 466 23.83 13.02 15.84
C SER A 466 24.11 12.53 17.25
N LEU A 467 23.11 12.63 18.13
CA LEU A 467 23.13 12.12 19.51
C LEU A 467 23.08 10.58 19.61
N PHE A 468 23.07 9.87 18.47
CA PHE A 468 23.00 8.40 18.44
C PHE A 468 24.38 7.79 18.34
N THR A 469 24.67 6.86 19.25
CA THR A 469 25.93 6.09 19.24
C THR A 469 25.88 5.01 18.14
N ARG A 470 27.08 4.62 17.66
CA ARG A 470 27.28 3.58 16.63
C ARG A 470 26.60 2.23 16.93
N ASP A 471 26.35 1.92 18.19
CA ASP A 471 25.73 0.66 18.63
C ASP A 471 24.19 0.67 18.58
N GLU A 472 23.56 1.83 18.50
CA GLU A 472 22.11 1.99 18.37
C GLU A 472 21.61 1.89 16.93
N LEU A 473 22.51 2.06 15.95
CA LEU A 473 22.22 1.79 14.55
C LEU A 473 22.32 0.27 14.33
N GLN A 474 21.20 -0.43 14.29
CA GLN A 474 21.16 -1.86 14.03
C GLN A 474 21.96 -2.19 12.77
N LYS A 475 23.02 -2.99 12.92
CA LYS A 475 23.85 -3.47 11.81
C LYS A 475 23.03 -4.43 10.96
N GLY A 476 22.52 -3.98 9.84
CA GLY A 476 21.86 -4.82 8.86
C GLY A 476 22.79 -5.89 8.30
N THR A 477 22.23 -6.86 7.61
CA THR A 477 22.97 -7.96 7.01
C THR A 477 22.88 -7.91 5.49
N ILE A 478 24.01 -8.19 4.84
CA ILE A 478 24.04 -8.36 3.39
C ILE A 478 24.51 -9.77 3.10
N ARG A 479 23.78 -10.49 2.26
CA ARG A 479 24.10 -11.88 1.87
C ARG A 479 24.04 -12.05 0.37
N TYR A 480 24.91 -12.89 -0.16
CA TYR A 480 24.91 -13.32 -1.55
C TYR A 480 24.73 -14.84 -1.62
N ILE A 481 23.77 -15.28 -2.44
CA ILE A 481 23.49 -16.70 -2.67
C ILE A 481 23.52 -16.94 -4.18
N ASN A 482 24.29 -17.92 -4.63
CA ASN A 482 24.32 -18.33 -6.03
C ASN A 482 23.50 -19.61 -6.22
N LEU A 483 22.44 -19.53 -7.01
CA LEU A 483 21.58 -20.65 -7.36
C LEU A 483 21.65 -20.89 -8.86
N SER A 484 22.37 -21.89 -9.28
CA SER A 484 22.45 -22.32 -10.69
C SER A 484 21.56 -23.55 -10.89
N LEU A 485 20.24 -23.37 -10.76
CA LEU A 485 19.27 -24.43 -10.91
C LEU A 485 18.37 -24.17 -12.13
N PRO A 486 17.94 -25.23 -12.86
CA PRO A 486 16.98 -25.09 -13.95
C PRO A 486 15.66 -24.48 -13.50
N ASP A 487 15.18 -24.86 -12.31
CA ASP A 487 14.00 -24.33 -11.65
C ASP A 487 14.35 -23.83 -10.23
N PRO A 488 14.44 -22.51 -10.03
CA PRO A 488 14.82 -21.96 -8.75
C PRO A 488 13.65 -21.87 -7.74
N VAL A 489 12.40 -22.14 -8.14
CA VAL A 489 11.20 -21.85 -7.32
C VAL A 489 11.21 -22.59 -5.98
N ILE A 490 11.56 -23.86 -5.98
CA ILE A 490 11.63 -24.66 -4.74
C ILE A 490 12.73 -24.13 -3.82
N ALA A 491 13.92 -23.83 -4.37
CA ALA A 491 15.04 -23.30 -3.60
C ALA A 491 14.72 -21.89 -3.04
N LEU A 492 14.13 -21.02 -3.85
CA LEU A 492 13.64 -19.70 -3.40
C LEU A 492 12.63 -19.84 -2.27
N ASN A 493 11.66 -20.74 -2.40
CA ASN A 493 10.69 -20.99 -1.33
C ASN A 493 11.36 -21.46 -0.04
N THR A 494 12.35 -22.35 -0.13
CA THR A 494 13.07 -22.88 1.02
C THR A 494 13.88 -21.78 1.71
N ILE A 495 14.61 -20.96 0.94
CA ILE A 495 15.40 -19.85 1.46
C ILE A 495 14.50 -18.82 2.15
N ILE A 496 13.42 -18.42 1.50
CA ILE A 496 12.53 -17.37 2.02
C ILE A 496 11.78 -17.87 3.25
N SER A 497 11.18 -19.08 3.19
CA SER A 497 10.46 -19.67 4.32
C SER A 497 11.41 -19.98 5.51
N GLY A 498 12.64 -20.37 5.24
CA GLY A 498 13.64 -20.61 6.29
C GLY A 498 14.10 -19.35 7.03
N ASN A 499 13.88 -18.16 6.46
CA ASN A 499 14.17 -16.88 7.11
C ASN A 499 12.96 -16.31 7.86
N ILE A 500 11.76 -16.88 7.63
CA ILE A 500 10.53 -16.50 8.33
C ILE A 500 10.35 -17.43 9.53
N GLY A 501 10.42 -16.90 10.75
CA GLY A 501 10.09 -17.65 11.96
C GLY A 501 11.17 -18.65 12.44
N ASN A 502 12.41 -18.54 12.01
CA ASN A 502 13.50 -19.37 12.53
C ASN A 502 13.84 -18.98 13.98
N LYS A 503 13.83 -19.95 14.91
CA LYS A 503 13.99 -19.74 16.37
C LYS A 503 15.30 -19.03 16.78
N GLU A 504 16.32 -19.02 15.91
CA GLU A 504 17.60 -18.38 16.12
C GLU A 504 17.69 -16.93 15.61
N ASN A 505 16.89 -16.56 14.60
CA ASN A 505 16.78 -15.18 14.09
C ASN A 505 15.41 -14.65 14.51
N LYS A 506 15.38 -13.90 15.59
CA LYS A 506 14.20 -13.25 16.17
C LYS A 506 13.25 -12.76 15.07
N ASN A 507 12.18 -13.52 14.85
CA ASN A 507 10.92 -13.15 14.21
C ASN A 507 10.99 -12.05 13.14
N ILE A 508 11.49 -12.38 11.94
CA ILE A 508 11.26 -11.50 10.78
C ILE A 508 9.78 -11.61 10.47
N ASN A 509 9.08 -10.49 10.61
CA ASN A 509 7.67 -10.41 10.27
C ASN A 509 7.52 -10.56 8.73
N PRO A 510 6.67 -11.44 8.22
CA PRO A 510 6.39 -11.52 6.78
C PRO A 510 6.07 -10.16 6.16
N ASN A 511 5.45 -9.28 6.92
CA ASN A 511 5.14 -7.92 6.49
C ASN A 511 6.37 -7.01 6.26
N ASP A 512 7.54 -7.39 6.75
CA ASP A 512 8.80 -6.66 6.52
C ASP A 512 9.56 -7.15 5.28
N ILE A 513 9.10 -8.24 4.65
CA ILE A 513 9.79 -8.91 3.55
C ILE A 513 9.23 -8.46 2.20
N THR A 514 10.14 -8.13 1.28
CA THR A 514 9.83 -7.89 -0.14
C THR A 514 10.77 -8.69 -1.03
N ILE A 515 10.20 -9.32 -2.06
CA ILE A 515 10.92 -10.06 -3.08
C ILE A 515 10.86 -9.26 -4.38
N LEU A 516 12.01 -8.94 -4.93
CA LEU A 516 12.16 -8.12 -6.14
C LEU A 516 12.87 -8.91 -7.23
N GLY A 517 12.30 -8.91 -8.43
CA GLY A 517 12.89 -9.52 -9.64
C GLY A 517 12.68 -8.65 -10.87
N SER A 518 13.32 -9.01 -11.98
CA SER A 518 13.11 -8.39 -13.28
C SER A 518 12.04 -9.11 -14.10
N SER A 519 11.95 -10.44 -14.00
CA SER A 519 11.00 -11.27 -14.74
C SER A 519 9.68 -11.45 -13.98
N ILE A 520 8.59 -11.01 -14.60
CA ILE A 520 7.25 -11.17 -14.05
C ILE A 520 6.81 -12.65 -14.04
N ASP A 521 7.25 -13.46 -14.98
CA ASP A 521 6.83 -14.86 -15.09
C ASP A 521 7.40 -15.72 -13.96
N LEU A 522 8.68 -15.52 -13.61
CA LEU A 522 9.28 -16.16 -12.45
C LEU A 522 8.57 -15.76 -11.15
N LEU A 523 8.28 -14.46 -11.00
CA LEU A 523 7.61 -13.94 -9.81
C LEU A 523 6.19 -14.48 -9.66
N LYS A 524 5.42 -14.62 -10.76
CA LYS A 524 4.08 -15.24 -10.76
C LYS A 524 4.13 -16.71 -10.34
N LYS A 525 5.08 -17.45 -10.90
CA LYS A 525 5.27 -18.88 -10.58
C LYS A 525 5.66 -19.07 -9.13
N PHE A 526 6.60 -18.26 -8.64
CA PHE A 526 6.99 -18.26 -7.24
C PHE A 526 5.84 -17.86 -6.30
N ASP A 527 5.08 -16.80 -6.64
CA ASP A 527 3.90 -16.35 -5.89
C ASP A 527 2.87 -17.48 -5.74
N ALA A 528 2.53 -18.13 -6.83
CA ALA A 528 1.59 -19.25 -6.83
C ALA A 528 2.10 -20.44 -5.98
N TYR A 529 3.38 -20.81 -6.14
CA TYR A 529 4.01 -21.87 -5.36
C TYR A 529 3.99 -21.56 -3.87
N TYR A 530 4.44 -20.37 -3.47
CA TYR A 530 4.52 -19.93 -2.08
C TYR A 530 3.14 -19.88 -1.42
N ARG A 531 2.16 -19.24 -2.07
CA ARG A 531 0.78 -19.11 -1.55
C ARG A 531 0.11 -20.45 -1.36
N TYR A 532 0.19 -21.32 -2.35
CA TYR A 532 -0.56 -22.56 -2.32
C TYR A 532 0.11 -23.65 -1.47
N LYS A 533 1.44 -23.71 -1.44
CA LYS A 533 2.18 -24.62 -0.56
C LYS A 533 1.98 -24.27 0.91
N GLY A 534 2.08 -22.99 1.24
CA GLY A 534 1.98 -22.50 2.62
C GLY A 534 0.55 -22.20 3.09
N ASN A 535 -0.46 -22.38 2.23
CA ASN A 535 -1.85 -21.91 2.46
C ASN A 535 -1.85 -20.47 3.02
N THR A 536 -1.04 -19.60 2.43
CA THR A 536 -0.81 -18.22 2.87
C THR A 536 -1.15 -17.23 1.77
N LYS A 537 -1.05 -15.95 2.07
CA LYS A 537 -1.30 -14.85 1.14
C LYS A 537 -0.01 -14.09 0.86
N THR A 538 -0.02 -13.37 -0.25
CA THR A 538 1.03 -12.46 -0.67
C THR A 538 0.42 -11.17 -1.16
N ALA A 539 1.17 -10.08 -1.11
CA ALA A 539 0.82 -8.84 -1.78
C ALA A 539 1.64 -8.71 -3.07
N SER A 540 0.99 -8.79 -4.22
CA SER A 540 1.65 -8.68 -5.52
C SER A 540 1.13 -7.50 -6.34
N MET A 541 2.01 -6.90 -7.17
CA MET A 541 1.67 -5.82 -8.10
C MET A 541 1.42 -6.33 -9.52
N PHE A 542 1.11 -7.61 -9.66
CA PHE A 542 0.85 -8.28 -10.94
C PHE A 542 -0.30 -9.27 -10.79
N GLU A 543 -0.81 -9.75 -11.92
CA GLU A 543 -1.85 -10.77 -11.99
C GLU A 543 -1.34 -12.11 -11.46
N THR A 544 -2.13 -12.76 -10.62
CA THR A 544 -1.83 -14.09 -10.05
C THR A 544 -2.48 -15.19 -10.91
N TYR A 545 -1.99 -16.44 -10.82
CA TYR A 545 -2.48 -17.55 -11.63
C TYR A 545 -4.00 -17.74 -11.53
N ASP A 546 -4.55 -17.69 -10.32
CA ASP A 546 -5.99 -17.78 -10.10
C ASP A 546 -6.77 -16.66 -10.83
N LEU A 547 -6.31 -15.41 -10.75
CA LEU A 547 -6.95 -14.28 -11.45
C LEU A 547 -6.87 -14.43 -12.98
N MET A 548 -5.75 -14.97 -13.50
CA MET A 548 -5.60 -15.25 -14.92
C MET A 548 -6.61 -16.29 -15.39
N PHE A 549 -6.77 -17.41 -14.67
CA PHE A 549 -7.77 -18.43 -14.97
C PHE A 549 -9.20 -17.91 -14.86
N ILE A 550 -9.53 -17.20 -13.76
CA ILE A 550 -10.85 -16.60 -13.52
C ILE A 550 -11.26 -15.68 -14.67
N ARG A 551 -10.32 -14.81 -15.12
CA ARG A 551 -10.58 -13.90 -16.23
C ARG A 551 -10.98 -14.64 -17.50
N HIS A 552 -10.25 -15.69 -17.90
CA HIS A 552 -10.56 -16.46 -19.08
C HIS A 552 -11.83 -17.30 -18.95
N LEU A 553 -12.15 -17.81 -17.75
CA LEU A 553 -13.42 -18.46 -17.47
C LEU A 553 -14.60 -17.47 -17.61
N ASN A 554 -14.39 -16.21 -17.27
CA ASN A 554 -15.42 -15.16 -17.42
C ASN A 554 -15.67 -14.76 -18.89
N TYR A 555 -14.76 -15.06 -19.81
CA TYR A 555 -14.97 -14.80 -21.25
C TYR A 555 -15.95 -15.76 -21.92
N PHE A 556 -16.24 -16.91 -21.32
CA PHE A 556 -17.26 -17.80 -21.88
C PHE A 556 -18.64 -17.14 -21.79
N PRO A 557 -19.51 -17.25 -22.83
CA PRO A 557 -20.85 -16.70 -22.78
C PRO A 557 -21.68 -17.29 -21.63
N GLU A 558 -22.64 -16.51 -21.12
CA GLU A 558 -23.59 -17.02 -20.12
C GLU A 558 -24.38 -18.21 -20.68
N GLY A 559 -24.49 -19.29 -19.90
CA GLY A 559 -25.18 -20.50 -20.30
C GLY A 559 -24.48 -21.36 -21.36
N ASN A 560 -23.27 -20.97 -21.79
CA ASN A 560 -22.54 -21.61 -22.88
C ASN A 560 -21.08 -21.90 -22.51
N ALA A 561 -20.86 -22.39 -21.29
CA ALA A 561 -19.52 -22.85 -20.87
C ALA A 561 -19.12 -24.11 -21.67
N PRO A 562 -17.83 -24.28 -22.00
CA PRO A 562 -17.31 -25.46 -22.63
C PRO A 562 -17.69 -26.77 -21.87
N ILE A 563 -17.81 -27.88 -22.58
CA ILE A 563 -18.20 -29.17 -21.99
C ILE A 563 -17.29 -29.52 -20.81
N TRP A 564 -15.98 -29.37 -20.95
CA TRP A 564 -15.05 -29.71 -19.90
C TRP A 564 -15.21 -28.80 -18.64
N VAL A 565 -15.58 -27.51 -18.79
CA VAL A 565 -15.88 -26.63 -17.67
C VAL A 565 -17.16 -27.03 -16.96
N ASN A 566 -18.18 -27.43 -17.72
CA ASN A 566 -19.42 -27.94 -17.15
C ASN A 566 -19.19 -29.26 -16.38
N GLU A 567 -18.41 -30.23 -16.94
CA GLU A 567 -18.07 -31.46 -16.25
C GLU A 567 -17.24 -31.18 -14.97
N LEU A 568 -16.26 -30.28 -15.01
CA LEU A 568 -15.55 -29.84 -13.81
C LEU A 568 -16.47 -29.19 -12.77
N SER A 569 -17.43 -28.38 -13.22
CA SER A 569 -18.39 -27.75 -12.32
C SER A 569 -19.27 -28.75 -11.60
N MET A 570 -19.66 -29.84 -12.27
CA MET A 570 -20.41 -30.94 -11.67
C MET A 570 -19.57 -31.71 -10.63
N VAL A 571 -18.30 -32.01 -10.95
CA VAL A 571 -17.38 -32.68 -10.02
C VAL A 571 -17.17 -31.82 -8.77
N ILE A 572 -16.88 -30.51 -8.94
CA ILE A 572 -16.62 -29.57 -7.83
C ILE A 572 -17.92 -29.16 -7.12
N LYS A 573 -19.09 -29.50 -7.65
CA LYS A 573 -20.43 -29.17 -7.12
C LYS A 573 -20.67 -27.66 -7.05
N VAL A 574 -20.31 -26.97 -8.12
CA VAL A 574 -20.57 -25.54 -8.32
C VAL A 574 -21.39 -25.35 -9.59
N ASP A 575 -22.14 -24.25 -9.69
CA ASP A 575 -22.96 -23.99 -10.86
C ASP A 575 -22.41 -22.81 -11.66
N VAL A 576 -21.91 -23.09 -12.87
CA VAL A 576 -21.36 -22.09 -13.79
C VAL A 576 -22.42 -21.47 -14.71
N ASN A 577 -23.62 -22.05 -14.77
CA ASN A 577 -24.71 -21.61 -15.63
C ASN A 577 -25.70 -20.69 -14.90
N ASP A 578 -25.73 -20.72 -13.55
CA ASP A 578 -26.51 -19.78 -12.76
C ASP A 578 -25.84 -18.39 -12.73
N LYS A 579 -26.47 -17.39 -13.31
CA LYS A 579 -25.98 -16.02 -13.39
C LYS A 579 -25.52 -15.44 -12.04
N LYS A 580 -26.23 -15.75 -10.96
CA LYS A 580 -25.93 -15.23 -9.61
C LYS A 580 -24.74 -15.96 -8.94
N ARG A 581 -24.47 -17.22 -9.33
CA ARG A 581 -23.45 -18.07 -8.71
C ARG A 581 -22.20 -18.21 -9.56
N ARG A 582 -22.26 -17.86 -10.84
CA ARG A 582 -21.19 -18.04 -11.83
C ARG A 582 -19.87 -17.42 -11.39
N ALA A 583 -19.86 -16.18 -10.91
CA ALA A 583 -18.63 -15.52 -10.48
C ALA A 583 -17.92 -16.33 -9.39
N ARG A 584 -18.68 -16.87 -8.43
CA ARG A 584 -18.13 -17.74 -7.38
C ARG A 584 -17.68 -19.10 -7.92
N ALA A 585 -18.43 -19.69 -8.83
CA ALA A 585 -18.06 -20.93 -9.48
C ALA A 585 -16.72 -20.77 -10.23
N ASN A 586 -16.56 -19.70 -11.01
CA ASN A 586 -15.34 -19.40 -11.74
C ASN A 586 -14.16 -19.11 -10.80
N GLN A 587 -14.38 -18.49 -9.63
CA GLN A 587 -13.34 -18.34 -8.60
C GLN A 587 -12.85 -19.69 -8.07
N ILE A 588 -13.77 -20.60 -7.76
CA ILE A 588 -13.42 -21.93 -7.24
C ILE A 588 -12.69 -22.74 -8.32
N ILE A 589 -13.25 -22.84 -9.53
CA ILE A 589 -12.64 -23.55 -10.65
C ILE A 589 -11.27 -22.97 -10.98
N GLY A 590 -11.16 -21.64 -11.13
CA GLY A 590 -9.91 -20.95 -11.41
C GLY A 590 -8.85 -21.21 -10.35
N GLY A 591 -9.23 -21.23 -9.07
CA GLY A 591 -8.35 -21.58 -7.97
C GLY A 591 -7.85 -23.03 -8.00
N PHE A 592 -8.69 -23.99 -8.44
CA PHE A 592 -8.27 -25.38 -8.65
C PHE A 592 -7.35 -25.51 -9.86
N LEU A 593 -7.68 -24.86 -10.99
CA LEU A 593 -6.84 -24.88 -12.19
C LEU A 593 -5.47 -24.28 -11.95
N ALA A 594 -5.40 -23.18 -11.20
CA ALA A 594 -4.12 -22.56 -10.83
C ALA A 594 -3.22 -23.50 -10.00
N ARG A 595 -3.81 -24.28 -9.10
CA ARG A 595 -3.08 -25.30 -8.33
C ARG A 595 -2.73 -26.54 -9.16
N TYR A 596 -3.59 -26.88 -10.10
CA TYR A 596 -3.32 -27.96 -11.03
C TYR A 596 -2.12 -27.69 -11.93
N GLU A 597 -1.91 -26.43 -12.35
CA GLU A 597 -0.70 -26.06 -13.09
C GLU A 597 0.59 -26.32 -12.28
N LEU A 598 0.56 -26.05 -10.97
CA LEU A 598 1.68 -26.38 -10.10
C LEU A 598 1.79 -27.89 -9.84
N TYR A 599 0.68 -28.61 -9.79
CA TYR A 599 0.69 -30.07 -9.68
C TYR A 599 1.36 -30.72 -10.90
N ARG A 600 1.14 -30.21 -12.11
CA ARG A 600 1.78 -30.74 -13.32
C ARG A 600 3.31 -30.66 -13.26
N GLU A 601 3.87 -29.70 -12.58
CA GLU A 601 5.33 -29.52 -12.43
C GLU A 601 5.88 -30.08 -11.11
N TYR A 602 5.08 -30.04 -10.04
CA TYR A 602 5.49 -30.35 -8.67
C TYR A 602 4.52 -31.36 -8.02
N ALA A 603 4.21 -32.46 -8.71
CA ALA A 603 3.20 -33.44 -8.28
C ALA A 603 3.41 -33.96 -6.85
N GLY A 604 4.65 -34.24 -6.44
CA GLY A 604 4.98 -34.70 -5.07
C GLY A 604 4.59 -33.71 -3.97
N THR A 605 4.59 -32.42 -4.26
CA THR A 605 4.20 -31.37 -3.30
C THR A 605 2.71 -31.06 -3.40
N PHE A 606 2.18 -30.91 -4.60
CA PHE A 606 0.82 -30.39 -4.80
C PHE A 606 -0.26 -31.47 -4.86
N GLY A 607 0.09 -32.76 -5.05
CA GLY A 607 -0.88 -33.85 -5.01
C GLY A 607 -1.66 -33.89 -3.70
N GLN A 608 -0.97 -33.97 -2.58
CA GLN A 608 -1.60 -34.00 -1.25
C GLN A 608 -2.41 -32.72 -0.94
N ILE A 609 -1.93 -31.56 -1.43
CA ILE A 609 -2.61 -30.25 -1.23
C ILE A 609 -3.95 -30.26 -2.00
N LEU A 610 -3.94 -30.69 -3.26
CA LEU A 610 -5.16 -30.77 -4.07
C LEU A 610 -6.14 -31.82 -3.54
N GLU A 611 -5.67 -32.99 -3.09
CA GLU A 611 -6.51 -33.98 -2.44
C GLU A 611 -7.16 -33.44 -1.15
N ALA A 612 -6.38 -32.75 -0.31
CA ALA A 612 -6.92 -32.16 0.90
C ALA A 612 -7.97 -31.09 0.59
N LEU A 613 -7.72 -30.27 -0.44
CA LEU A 613 -8.66 -29.26 -0.90
C LEU A 613 -9.92 -29.88 -1.49
N ALA A 614 -9.81 -30.91 -2.33
CA ALA A 614 -10.94 -31.64 -2.90
C ALA A 614 -11.83 -32.25 -1.80
N ARG A 615 -11.23 -32.87 -0.77
CA ARG A 615 -11.96 -33.36 0.41
C ARG A 615 -12.73 -32.25 1.13
N ARG A 616 -12.12 -31.07 1.28
CA ARG A 616 -12.80 -29.89 1.88
C ARG A 616 -14.01 -29.44 1.06
N TYR A 617 -13.95 -29.54 -0.26
CA TYR A 617 -15.07 -29.25 -1.17
C TYR A 617 -15.99 -30.45 -1.43
N LYS A 618 -15.73 -31.60 -0.77
CA LYS A 618 -16.55 -32.82 -0.81
C LYS A 618 -16.65 -33.46 -2.21
N PHE A 619 -15.54 -33.52 -2.94
CA PHE A 619 -15.42 -34.27 -4.19
C PHE A 619 -14.11 -35.06 -4.21
N ASP A 620 -14.01 -36.02 -5.16
CA ASP A 620 -12.81 -36.84 -5.36
C ASP A 620 -11.85 -36.13 -6.32
N PHE A 621 -10.59 -35.99 -5.92
CA PHE A 621 -9.54 -35.42 -6.76
C PHE A 621 -9.27 -36.28 -8.01
N ALA A 622 -9.43 -37.61 -7.92
CA ALA A 622 -9.29 -38.48 -9.09
C ALA A 622 -10.34 -38.18 -10.15
N ASP A 623 -11.58 -37.84 -9.78
CA ASP A 623 -12.62 -37.47 -10.75
C ASP A 623 -12.32 -36.14 -11.41
N PHE A 624 -11.74 -35.16 -10.67
CA PHE A 624 -11.25 -33.91 -11.25
C PHE A 624 -10.16 -34.17 -12.31
N LEU A 625 -9.20 -35.05 -12.01
CA LEU A 625 -8.14 -35.45 -12.96
C LEU A 625 -8.71 -36.18 -14.19
N LYS A 626 -9.68 -37.07 -14.00
CA LYS A 626 -10.33 -37.75 -15.11
C LYS A 626 -10.97 -36.80 -16.12
N VAL A 627 -11.65 -35.74 -15.63
CA VAL A 627 -12.23 -34.73 -16.52
C VAL A 627 -11.14 -34.00 -17.30
N LEU A 628 -10.07 -33.56 -16.65
CA LEU A 628 -8.98 -32.87 -17.34
C LEU A 628 -8.22 -33.75 -18.31
N THR A 629 -8.05 -35.04 -17.99
CA THR A 629 -7.44 -36.02 -18.92
C THR A 629 -8.36 -36.34 -20.10
N LYS A 630 -9.67 -36.47 -19.87
CA LYS A 630 -10.66 -36.70 -20.94
C LYS A 630 -10.70 -35.54 -21.94
N HIS A 631 -10.50 -34.31 -21.48
CA HIS A 631 -10.55 -33.07 -22.27
C HIS A 631 -9.20 -32.39 -22.34
N GLU A 632 -8.11 -33.18 -22.42
CA GLU A 632 -6.74 -32.61 -22.30
C GLU A 632 -6.45 -31.57 -23.40
N GLU A 633 -6.87 -31.83 -24.63
CA GLU A 633 -6.60 -30.97 -25.77
C GLU A 633 -7.29 -29.59 -25.59
N GLU A 634 -8.58 -29.59 -25.25
CA GLU A 634 -9.34 -28.35 -25.02
C GLU A 634 -8.80 -27.58 -23.81
N TYR A 635 -8.42 -28.32 -22.74
CA TYR A 635 -7.79 -27.69 -21.58
C TYR A 635 -6.44 -27.04 -21.94
N LEU A 636 -5.59 -27.72 -22.71
CA LEU A 636 -4.30 -27.18 -23.13
C LEU A 636 -4.46 -25.96 -24.04
N GLN A 637 -5.44 -25.96 -24.97
CA GLN A 637 -5.77 -24.79 -25.77
C GLN A 637 -6.21 -23.61 -24.90
N PHE A 638 -7.08 -23.86 -23.93
CA PHE A 638 -7.52 -22.83 -22.97
C PHE A 638 -6.35 -22.32 -22.11
N ARG A 639 -5.54 -23.22 -21.55
CA ARG A 639 -4.34 -22.93 -20.79
C ARG A 639 -3.35 -22.07 -21.57
N ASN A 640 -3.10 -22.42 -22.82
CA ASN A 640 -2.18 -21.65 -23.67
C ASN A 640 -2.67 -20.20 -23.88
N LYS A 641 -3.98 -19.98 -24.00
CA LYS A 641 -4.54 -18.63 -24.02
C LYS A 641 -4.36 -17.91 -22.69
N VAL A 642 -4.51 -18.61 -21.54
CA VAL A 642 -4.30 -18.01 -20.21
C VAL A 642 -2.85 -17.56 -20.03
N PHE A 643 -1.86 -18.32 -20.49
CA PHE A 643 -0.45 -18.00 -20.36
C PHE A 643 0.17 -17.32 -21.60
N ASP A 644 -0.66 -16.96 -22.59
CA ASP A 644 -0.21 -16.25 -23.76
C ASP A 644 0.33 -14.86 -23.38
N LYS A 645 1.48 -14.50 -23.95
CA LYS A 645 2.10 -13.20 -23.76
C LYS A 645 1.27 -12.05 -24.35
N ASP A 646 0.38 -12.35 -25.29
CA ASP A 646 -0.54 -11.40 -25.91
C ASP A 646 -1.86 -11.26 -25.14
N SER A 647 -2.10 -12.08 -24.09
CA SER A 647 -3.25 -11.93 -23.21
C SER A 647 -3.15 -10.65 -22.39
N ASP A 648 -4.21 -9.86 -22.43
CA ASP A 648 -4.26 -8.58 -21.74
C ASP A 648 -4.73 -8.72 -20.28
N TYR A 649 -3.84 -8.39 -19.35
CA TYR A 649 -4.08 -8.33 -17.91
C TYR A 649 -3.79 -6.94 -17.34
N SER A 650 -3.75 -5.91 -18.19
CA SER A 650 -3.36 -4.54 -17.80
C SER A 650 -4.26 -3.96 -16.71
N ASP A 651 -5.57 -4.16 -16.81
CA ASP A 651 -6.55 -3.73 -15.81
C ASP A 651 -6.36 -4.40 -14.44
N ILE A 652 -6.07 -5.72 -14.42
CA ILE A 652 -5.77 -6.45 -13.18
C ILE A 652 -4.49 -5.91 -12.55
N ARG A 653 -3.43 -5.69 -13.35
CA ARG A 653 -2.17 -5.09 -12.87
C ARG A 653 -2.37 -3.70 -12.33
N GLU A 654 -3.12 -2.87 -13.05
CA GLU A 654 -3.40 -1.50 -12.63
C GLU A 654 -4.17 -1.49 -11.31
N ASN A 655 -5.23 -2.29 -11.18
CA ASN A 655 -5.97 -2.42 -9.94
C ASN A 655 -5.10 -2.92 -8.78
N LYS A 656 -4.24 -3.91 -9.01
CA LYS A 656 -3.30 -4.38 -7.99
C LYS A 656 -2.28 -3.33 -7.58
N LYS A 657 -1.78 -2.52 -8.51
CA LYS A 657 -0.87 -1.41 -8.23
C LYS A 657 -1.56 -0.28 -7.47
N LEU A 658 -2.77 0.08 -7.84
CA LEU A 658 -3.56 1.12 -7.17
C LEU A 658 -3.90 0.74 -5.72
N ASN A 659 -4.12 -0.55 -5.46
CA ASN A 659 -4.46 -1.08 -4.15
C ASN A 659 -3.27 -1.69 -3.40
N PHE A 660 -2.04 -1.41 -3.85
CA PHE A 660 -0.86 -1.89 -3.17
C PHE A 660 -0.48 -0.98 -2.00
N TYR A 661 -0.17 -1.61 -0.87
CA TYR A 661 0.32 -0.97 0.34
C TYR A 661 1.46 -1.79 0.96
N MET A 662 2.32 -1.15 1.76
CA MET A 662 3.39 -1.86 2.45
C MET A 662 2.89 -2.65 3.65
N ASN A 663 1.89 -2.14 4.35
CA ASN A 663 1.29 -2.85 5.48
C ASN A 663 0.14 -3.77 5.01
N THR A 664 0.49 -4.96 4.56
CA THR A 664 -0.46 -5.98 4.07
C THR A 664 -0.52 -7.23 4.95
N GLY A 665 0.27 -7.27 6.03
CA GLY A 665 0.39 -8.44 6.90
C GLY A 665 1.09 -9.64 6.25
N THR A 666 1.59 -9.51 5.00
CA THR A 666 2.14 -10.62 4.22
C THR A 666 3.42 -10.22 3.51
N ILE A 667 4.13 -11.18 2.92
CA ILE A 667 5.26 -10.87 2.04
C ILE A 667 4.78 -10.14 0.78
N LYS A 668 5.62 -9.22 0.29
CA LYS A 668 5.39 -8.49 -0.96
C LYS A 668 6.23 -9.10 -2.07
N ILE A 669 5.64 -9.21 -3.25
CA ILE A 669 6.31 -9.72 -4.44
C ILE A 669 6.06 -8.74 -5.58
N SER A 670 7.12 -8.21 -6.16
CA SER A 670 7.00 -7.19 -7.22
C SER A 670 8.17 -7.21 -8.17
N THR A 671 7.97 -6.66 -9.35
CA THR A 671 9.10 -6.28 -10.20
C THR A 671 9.80 -5.05 -9.62
N ILE A 672 11.11 -4.93 -9.85
CA ILE A 672 11.88 -3.75 -9.43
C ILE A 672 11.25 -2.46 -9.99
N HIS A 673 10.79 -2.48 -11.25
CA HIS A 673 10.11 -1.34 -11.88
C HIS A 673 8.87 -0.89 -11.12
N SER A 674 8.01 -1.82 -10.72
CA SER A 674 6.76 -1.50 -10.02
C SER A 674 7.00 -1.09 -8.56
N PHE A 675 8.09 -1.57 -7.95
CA PHE A 675 8.46 -1.26 -6.57
C PHE A 675 9.30 0.02 -6.42
N LYS A 676 9.68 0.64 -7.53
CA LYS A 676 10.44 1.90 -7.50
C LYS A 676 9.70 2.96 -6.68
N GLY A 677 10.43 3.60 -5.75
CA GLY A 677 9.91 4.57 -4.78
C GLY A 677 9.47 3.98 -3.44
N TRP A 678 9.14 2.69 -3.38
CA TRP A 678 8.88 1.97 -2.13
C TRP A 678 10.20 1.53 -1.47
N GLU A 679 10.13 1.16 -0.19
CA GLU A 679 11.25 0.66 0.61
C GLU A 679 10.76 -0.47 1.50
N SER A 680 11.67 -1.41 1.84
CA SER A 680 11.36 -2.55 2.72
C SER A 680 12.51 -2.82 3.68
N GLU A 681 12.19 -3.31 4.87
CA GLU A 681 13.18 -3.67 5.88
C GLU A 681 14.08 -4.81 5.39
N VAL A 682 13.48 -5.83 4.78
CA VAL A 682 14.16 -7.01 4.25
C VAL A 682 13.85 -7.14 2.77
N VAL A 683 14.87 -7.16 1.92
CA VAL A 683 14.71 -7.35 0.47
C VAL A 683 15.46 -8.61 0.03
N PHE A 684 14.74 -9.48 -0.66
CA PHE A 684 15.31 -10.55 -1.48
C PHE A 684 15.35 -10.06 -2.93
N LEU A 685 16.53 -9.73 -3.41
CA LEU A 685 16.75 -9.25 -4.77
C LEU A 685 17.19 -10.41 -5.67
N LEU A 686 16.37 -10.74 -6.66
CA LEU A 686 16.65 -11.77 -7.63
C LEU A 686 17.50 -11.21 -8.77
N LEU A 687 18.71 -11.71 -8.90
CA LEU A 687 19.64 -11.38 -9.98
C LEU A 687 19.45 -12.39 -11.11
N GLU A 688 18.53 -12.09 -12.01
CA GLU A 688 18.18 -12.91 -13.17
C GLU A 688 19.12 -12.63 -14.36
N LYS A 689 19.08 -13.50 -15.37
CA LYS A 689 19.81 -13.25 -16.63
C LYS A 689 19.26 -11.98 -17.29
N LYS A 690 20.17 -11.16 -17.82
CA LYS A 690 19.81 -9.97 -18.57
C LYS A 690 19.06 -10.35 -19.85
N ASN A 691 17.94 -9.68 -20.10
CA ASN A 691 17.22 -9.86 -21.36
C ASN A 691 17.98 -9.18 -22.52
N GLU A 692 17.92 -9.76 -23.72
CA GLU A 692 18.48 -9.14 -24.90
C GLU A 692 17.86 -7.75 -25.13
N GLY A 693 18.70 -6.71 -25.26
CA GLY A 693 18.27 -5.34 -25.48
C GLY A 693 17.93 -4.52 -24.24
N GLU A 694 18.09 -5.05 -23.02
CA GLU A 694 17.89 -4.30 -21.77
C GLU A 694 19.07 -3.35 -21.51
N LYS A 695 18.87 -2.07 -21.86
CA LYS A 695 19.94 -1.05 -21.83
C LYS A 695 20.26 -0.49 -20.46
N ALA A 696 19.33 -0.56 -19.50
CA ALA A 696 19.43 0.06 -18.16
C ALA A 696 19.46 -0.97 -17.04
N PHE A 697 20.12 -2.11 -17.25
CA PHE A 697 20.12 -3.21 -16.27
C PHE A 697 20.94 -2.86 -15.01
N ASP A 698 22.02 -2.09 -15.14
CA ASP A 698 22.80 -1.57 -14.00
C ASP A 698 21.92 -0.67 -13.11
N GLU A 699 21.19 0.26 -13.74
CA GLU A 699 20.26 1.18 -13.06
C GLU A 699 19.11 0.40 -12.42
N LEU A 700 18.65 -0.67 -13.05
CA LEU A 700 17.61 -1.55 -12.51
C LEU A 700 18.10 -2.26 -11.25
N LEU A 701 19.28 -2.88 -11.29
CA LEU A 701 19.87 -3.55 -10.12
C LEU A 701 20.14 -2.55 -8.99
N TYR A 702 20.71 -1.40 -9.31
CA TYR A 702 20.93 -0.32 -8.34
C TYR A 702 19.62 0.11 -7.70
N THR A 703 18.56 0.27 -8.50
CA THR A 703 17.24 0.60 -7.98
C THR A 703 16.74 -0.48 -7.02
N GLY A 704 16.84 -1.76 -7.38
CA GLY A 704 16.41 -2.88 -6.53
C GLY A 704 17.18 -2.97 -5.21
N LEU A 705 18.51 -2.87 -5.27
CA LEU A 705 19.41 -2.90 -4.13
C LEU A 705 19.07 -1.78 -3.13
N THR A 706 18.82 -0.59 -3.65
CA THR A 706 18.54 0.61 -2.85
C THR A 706 17.11 0.69 -2.31
N ARG A 707 16.28 -0.34 -2.51
CA ARG A 707 14.97 -0.48 -1.85
C ARG A 707 15.08 -1.05 -0.44
N THR A 708 16.27 -1.53 -0.07
CA THR A 708 16.54 -2.15 1.21
C THR A 708 16.82 -1.10 2.29
N ARG A 709 16.22 -1.27 3.46
CA ARG A 709 16.56 -0.48 4.65
C ARG A 709 17.66 -1.11 5.45
N SER A 710 17.52 -2.39 5.85
CA SER A 710 18.48 -3.07 6.74
C SER A 710 19.06 -4.35 6.15
N ASN A 711 18.23 -5.27 5.70
CA ASN A 711 18.68 -6.61 5.34
C ASN A 711 18.49 -6.89 3.85
N LEU A 712 19.60 -7.18 3.18
CA LEU A 712 19.60 -7.49 1.75
C LEU A 712 20.11 -8.92 1.51
N VAL A 713 19.34 -9.69 0.77
CA VAL A 713 19.76 -10.99 0.24
C VAL A 713 19.73 -10.95 -1.28
N VAL A 714 20.89 -10.95 -1.92
CA VAL A 714 20.99 -11.05 -3.38
C VAL A 714 21.07 -12.52 -3.74
N ILE A 715 20.11 -12.97 -4.56
CA ILE A 715 20.04 -14.37 -5.03
C ILE A 715 20.31 -14.37 -6.52
N ASN A 716 21.49 -14.85 -6.92
CA ASN A 716 21.84 -14.98 -8.33
C ASN A 716 21.21 -16.25 -8.90
N LEU A 717 20.45 -16.08 -9.98
CA LEU A 717 19.73 -17.13 -10.70
C LEU A 717 20.43 -17.46 -12.04
N GLY A 718 21.75 -17.64 -11.98
CA GLY A 718 22.55 -18.03 -13.15
C GLY A 718 22.98 -16.85 -14.03
N ASN A 719 23.00 -15.63 -13.51
CA ASN A 719 23.58 -14.49 -14.20
C ASN A 719 25.11 -14.51 -14.02
N GLN A 720 25.82 -14.93 -15.08
CA GLN A 720 27.30 -15.04 -15.06
C GLN A 720 27.98 -13.67 -15.20
N GLU A 721 27.38 -12.73 -15.93
CA GLU A 721 27.96 -11.40 -16.19
C GLU A 721 28.22 -10.62 -14.89
N TYR A 722 27.27 -10.73 -13.94
CA TYR A 722 27.32 -10.01 -12.65
C TYR A 722 27.88 -10.86 -11.50
N HIS A 723 28.06 -12.18 -11.69
CA HIS A 723 28.36 -13.10 -10.62
C HIS A 723 29.59 -12.69 -9.80
N GLU A 724 30.76 -12.65 -10.43
CA GLU A 724 32.02 -12.40 -9.75
C GLU A 724 32.10 -10.99 -9.15
N ARG A 725 31.68 -9.99 -9.92
CA ARG A 725 31.70 -8.58 -9.47
C ARG A 725 30.77 -8.35 -8.30
N MET A 726 29.53 -8.86 -8.38
CA MET A 726 28.53 -8.70 -7.30
C MET A 726 28.94 -9.48 -6.05
N LYS A 727 29.44 -10.70 -6.21
CA LYS A 727 29.94 -11.51 -5.10
C LYS A 727 31.08 -10.78 -4.37
N LYS A 728 32.10 -10.33 -5.09
CA LYS A 728 33.23 -9.57 -4.51
C LYS A 728 32.75 -8.30 -3.82
N LEU A 729 31.84 -7.56 -4.44
CA LEU A 729 31.28 -6.34 -3.88
C LEU A 729 30.57 -6.61 -2.55
N ILE A 730 29.73 -7.63 -2.51
CA ILE A 730 28.99 -8.00 -1.28
C ILE A 730 29.95 -8.51 -0.20
N GLU A 731 30.96 -9.30 -0.55
CA GLU A 731 31.95 -9.78 0.39
C GLU A 731 32.78 -8.64 1.03
N THR A 732 32.98 -7.54 0.30
CA THR A 732 33.68 -6.36 0.81
C THR A 732 32.89 -5.63 1.91
N TYR A 733 31.57 -5.61 1.82
CA TYR A 733 30.68 -4.85 2.73
C TYR A 733 29.81 -5.74 3.66
N LYS A 734 30.06 -7.05 3.69
CA LYS A 734 29.32 -8.06 4.48
C LYS A 734 29.46 -7.95 6.05
#